data_7f1780659a7131b16aaefe69ac2fa1d7
#
_entry.id   7f1780659a7131b16aaefe69ac2fa1d7
#
_cell.length_a   1.000
_cell.length_b   1.000
_cell.length_c   1.000
_cell.angle_alpha   90.00
_cell.angle_beta   90.00
_cell.angle_gamma   90.00
#
_symmetry.space_group_name_H-M   'P 1'
#
loop_
_entity.id
_entity.type
_entity.pdbx_description
1 polymer ?
#
loop_
_entity_poly.entity_id
_entity_poly.type
_entity_poly.pdbx_seq_one_letter_code
_entity_poly.pdbx_strand_id
1 'polypeptide(L)'
;MRIKGYLVALFLLVFAHAAQAQGDARLYESALEAYEYGMFAQADSLLSQAAGSFTGESRIGVYRLLALCNLNMDRPEVAETWVAKLLAVDPYYRVYNDVPRFAEMVERLKAGQKATITTASQQAESIEEAPVPVTLITEDMLRRIGARTLKDALLAYVPGMTDIACNEEMNVAMRGIYSSGQEKILIMLDGHRLNSYSTNTASPDYSISLDKVKQIEVLRGPASSLYGGVALTGVVNIITKEGSDVDGFMIKGSGGNYGQVRGDLLFGKRYLSLDVLAWASLYRSNGQKVHYGATPEEQPYAVMPIDGDMIIGGYNKAPSYDLGVSLTWDKMHVLYNRRFAKTVAPLTLSYFFTPYAYDRYRLLNGNAPGYAITSQHAEIGYADSKGSFSWQVAATYDSQNQQRYQIDGDSVPDVGINEVHPNGAEDVTIPLYDGVFQSVNWYEFTYGISAQGSYNYSFGQRQSGVVMVGGHANRFRLNDAVYLEGKDFDLILKSFNDQKILKTGNETSADAYVQVKHSFGYGLVLNAGLRYDFKLRSTGRKLHVLSPRIALIYSRPKWSAKLSYSKAFVDAPYFYRNNTLDINFGDDDLAPEYLNSWQLSFYSDGKLVPGLMMELNGFVNKADNFIIQSEVGNTNAGSLTNAGVEAAAGYAISRFKVDGNLTWQRVLDYENYLTIGHSVYNVPDLQANLTATYEIISGLKVNAHALFVSKQKSIYVLPGAPEMDIDLPARAIFDLGVSYAVWKVELGLNVYNIANTTYVQGGSSVAPMRQAGRWLLGHVCFKF
;
A
#
# COMPACT_ATOMS: atom_id res chain seq x y z
N MET A 1 36.92 39.91 18.77
CA MET A 1 38.09 39.00 18.91
C MET A 1 37.70 37.50 19.01
N ARG A 2 36.42 37.13 19.29
CA ARG A 2 35.99 35.72 19.42
C ARG A 2 35.68 35.00 18.09
N ILE A 3 35.35 35.68 16.98
CA ILE A 3 35.03 35.08 15.68
C ILE A 3 36.25 34.51 14.95
N LYS A 4 37.44 35.12 15.11
CA LYS A 4 38.68 34.63 14.50
C LYS A 4 39.14 33.26 15.09
N GLY A 5 38.83 33.00 16.34
CA GLY A 5 39.19 31.70 16.95
C GLY A 5 38.37 30.51 16.41
N TYR A 6 37.10 30.69 16.10
CA TYR A 6 36.25 29.66 15.51
C TYR A 6 36.60 29.35 14.05
N LEU A 7 36.99 30.36 13.27
CA LEU A 7 37.43 30.15 11.90
C LEU A 7 38.78 29.41 11.82
N VAL A 8 39.70 29.66 12.74
CA VAL A 8 40.98 28.92 12.82
C VAL A 8 40.74 27.47 13.32
N ALA A 9 39.84 27.25 14.28
CA ALA A 9 39.49 25.92 14.72
C ALA A 9 38.77 25.11 13.62
N LEU A 10 37.87 25.75 12.86
CA LEU A 10 37.20 25.13 11.71
C LEU A 10 38.20 24.79 10.61
N PHE A 11 39.14 25.67 10.34
CA PHE A 11 40.20 25.47 9.33
C PHE A 11 41.15 24.34 9.74
N LEU A 12 41.54 24.26 11.00
CA LEU A 12 42.33 23.15 11.53
C LEU A 12 41.57 21.81 11.53
N LEU A 13 40.26 21.79 11.79
CA LEU A 13 39.42 20.61 11.65
C LEU A 13 39.31 20.13 10.22
N VAL A 14 39.14 21.02 9.26
CA VAL A 14 39.10 20.70 7.82
C VAL A 14 40.43 20.15 7.34
N PHE A 15 41.57 20.76 7.77
CA PHE A 15 42.91 20.26 7.45
C PHE A 15 43.22 18.89 8.09
N ALA A 16 42.76 18.68 9.33
CA ALA A 16 42.92 17.39 10.00
C ALA A 16 42.13 16.27 9.27
N HIS A 17 40.90 16.54 8.82
CA HIS A 17 40.10 15.60 8.04
C HIS A 17 40.72 15.34 6.65
N ALA A 18 41.22 16.36 5.98
CA ALA A 18 41.89 16.21 4.69
C ALA A 18 43.20 15.39 4.80
N ALA A 19 43.99 15.57 5.88
CA ALA A 19 45.22 14.81 6.13
C ALA A 19 44.90 13.34 6.48
N GLN A 20 43.83 13.07 7.23
CA GLN A 20 43.40 11.72 7.55
C GLN A 20 42.87 10.98 6.30
N ALA A 21 42.06 11.61 5.48
CA ALA A 21 41.56 11.05 4.22
C ALA A 21 42.73 10.71 3.26
N GLN A 22 43.77 11.51 3.22
CA GLN A 22 44.97 11.27 2.40
C GLN A 22 45.83 10.13 2.95
N GLY A 23 45.88 9.93 4.29
CA GLY A 23 46.52 8.81 4.94
C GLY A 23 45.80 7.49 4.69
N ASP A 24 44.46 7.50 4.80
CA ASP A 24 43.60 6.35 4.55
C ASP A 24 43.69 5.89 3.07
N ALA A 25 43.71 6.80 2.12
CA ALA A 25 43.83 6.48 0.69
C ALA A 25 45.20 5.77 0.39
N ARG A 26 46.31 6.27 0.93
CA ARG A 26 47.62 5.66 0.74
C ARG A 26 47.70 4.26 1.38
N LEU A 27 47.07 4.07 2.54
CA LEU A 27 47.01 2.78 3.21
C LEU A 27 46.25 1.74 2.38
N TYR A 28 45.15 2.15 1.80
CA TYR A 28 44.37 1.29 0.91
C TYR A 28 45.13 0.92 -0.36
N GLU A 29 45.78 1.88 -1.01
CA GLU A 29 46.63 1.64 -2.19
C GLU A 29 47.77 0.68 -1.89
N SER A 30 48.48 0.84 -0.77
CA SER A 30 49.55 -0.07 -0.37
C SER A 30 49.06 -1.49 -0.07
N ALA A 31 47.86 -1.61 0.50
CA ALA A 31 47.25 -2.91 0.75
C ALA A 31 46.77 -3.57 -0.56
N LEU A 32 46.21 -2.79 -1.49
CA LEU A 32 45.80 -3.27 -2.81
C LEU A 32 47.04 -3.77 -3.61
N GLU A 33 48.13 -3.02 -3.60
CA GLU A 33 49.38 -3.42 -4.24
C GLU A 33 49.91 -4.73 -3.62
N ALA A 34 49.92 -4.85 -2.28
CA ALA A 34 50.30 -6.10 -1.59
C ALA A 34 49.40 -7.28 -2.00
N TYR A 35 48.11 -7.05 -2.16
CA TYR A 35 47.16 -8.07 -2.64
C TYR A 35 47.45 -8.51 -4.08
N GLU A 36 47.74 -7.60 -4.99
CA GLU A 36 48.05 -7.87 -6.39
C GLU A 36 49.36 -8.67 -6.52
N TYR A 37 50.34 -8.47 -5.62
CA TYR A 37 51.53 -9.27 -5.54
C TYR A 37 51.37 -10.61 -4.80
N GLY A 38 50.15 -10.97 -4.39
CA GLY A 38 49.89 -12.23 -3.67
C GLY A 38 50.28 -12.23 -2.19
N MET A 39 50.64 -11.08 -1.63
CA MET A 39 51.01 -10.91 -0.22
C MET A 39 49.78 -10.69 0.65
N PHE A 40 48.86 -11.66 0.64
CA PHE A 40 47.53 -11.55 1.26
C PHE A 40 47.54 -11.27 2.76
N ALA A 41 48.48 -11.90 3.49
CA ALA A 41 48.65 -11.69 4.94
C ALA A 41 49.12 -10.26 5.26
N GLN A 42 49.95 -9.66 4.41
CA GLN A 42 50.41 -8.29 4.56
C GLN A 42 49.27 -7.31 4.27
N ALA A 43 48.52 -7.52 3.19
CA ALA A 43 47.33 -6.71 2.86
C ALA A 43 46.29 -6.76 3.98
N ASP A 44 45.99 -7.95 4.52
CA ASP A 44 45.07 -8.13 5.65
C ASP A 44 45.57 -7.39 6.90
N SER A 45 46.85 -7.50 7.23
CA SER A 45 47.44 -6.83 8.40
C SER A 45 47.40 -5.30 8.29
N LEU A 46 47.63 -4.74 7.09
CA LEU A 46 47.59 -3.31 6.85
C LEU A 46 46.17 -2.73 7.05
N LEU A 47 45.14 -3.44 6.63
CA LEU A 47 43.76 -2.92 6.64
C LEU A 47 42.95 -3.31 7.88
N SER A 48 43.18 -4.48 8.48
CA SER A 48 42.34 -4.99 9.57
C SER A 48 42.29 -4.07 10.79
N GLN A 49 43.44 -3.44 11.14
CA GLN A 49 43.53 -2.51 12.26
C GLN A 49 42.89 -1.14 11.97
N ALA A 50 42.95 -0.71 10.73
CA ALA A 50 42.43 0.59 10.28
C ALA A 50 41.02 0.52 9.64
N ALA A 51 40.42 -0.66 9.53
CA ALA A 51 39.16 -0.85 8.81
C ALA A 51 37.99 -0.01 9.34
N GLY A 52 38.02 0.35 10.64
CA GLY A 52 37.01 1.20 11.27
C GLY A 52 37.15 2.70 10.97
N SER A 53 38.34 3.19 10.53
CA SER A 53 38.56 4.62 10.23
C SER A 53 38.03 5.04 8.86
N PHE A 54 37.92 4.11 7.94
CA PHE A 54 37.38 4.37 6.59
C PHE A 54 35.89 4.66 6.59
N THR A 55 35.46 5.55 5.70
CA THR A 55 34.06 5.98 5.59
C THR A 55 33.56 5.85 4.14
N GLY A 56 32.24 5.71 3.96
CA GLY A 56 31.62 5.67 2.63
C GLY A 56 32.13 4.54 1.75
N GLU A 57 32.39 4.80 0.48
CA GLU A 57 32.84 3.83 -0.53
C GLU A 57 34.21 3.22 -0.20
N SER A 58 35.13 4.00 0.39
CA SER A 58 36.42 3.49 0.80
C SER A 58 36.29 2.35 1.83
N ARG A 59 35.31 2.42 2.72
CA ARG A 59 35.04 1.35 3.70
C ARG A 59 34.57 0.06 3.02
N ILE A 60 33.73 0.19 1.99
CA ILE A 60 33.25 -0.96 1.18
C ILE A 60 34.45 -1.62 0.48
N GLY A 61 35.30 -0.83 -0.15
CA GLY A 61 36.55 -1.31 -0.79
C GLY A 61 37.45 -2.05 0.18
N VAL A 62 37.63 -1.52 1.39
CA VAL A 62 38.45 -2.15 2.45
C VAL A 62 37.85 -3.47 2.91
N TYR A 63 36.55 -3.53 3.19
CA TYR A 63 35.92 -4.79 3.61
C TYR A 63 35.94 -5.84 2.51
N ARG A 64 35.76 -5.44 1.25
CA ARG A 64 35.92 -6.31 0.08
C ARG A 64 37.33 -6.88 0.02
N LEU A 65 38.36 -6.04 0.10
CA LEU A 65 39.75 -6.46 0.00
C LEU A 65 40.14 -7.38 1.15
N LEU A 66 39.72 -7.10 2.39
CA LEU A 66 39.90 -7.96 3.56
C LEU A 66 39.24 -9.34 3.39
N ALA A 67 38.03 -9.37 2.84
CA ALA A 67 37.34 -10.63 2.55
C ALA A 67 38.11 -11.45 1.49
N LEU A 68 38.55 -10.81 0.41
CA LEU A 68 39.35 -11.45 -0.65
C LEU A 68 40.70 -11.96 -0.12
N CYS A 69 41.40 -11.19 0.71
CA CYS A 69 42.63 -11.63 1.35
C CYS A 69 42.40 -12.91 2.18
N ASN A 70 41.35 -12.93 3.00
CA ASN A 70 41.06 -14.07 3.87
C ASN A 70 40.59 -15.31 3.07
N LEU A 71 39.85 -15.14 1.95
CA LEU A 71 39.53 -16.24 1.05
C LEU A 71 40.78 -16.86 0.41
N ASN A 72 41.73 -16.03 -0.01
CA ASN A 72 42.99 -16.51 -0.61
C ASN A 72 43.92 -17.15 0.43
N MET A 73 43.75 -16.83 1.71
CA MET A 73 44.45 -17.48 2.83
C MET A 73 43.72 -18.72 3.37
N ASP A 74 42.66 -19.17 2.69
CA ASP A 74 41.78 -20.28 3.09
C ASP A 74 41.18 -20.11 4.51
N ARG A 75 40.71 -18.87 4.81
CA ARG A 75 40.07 -18.49 6.06
C ARG A 75 38.60 -18.02 5.78
N PRO A 76 37.73 -18.92 5.33
CA PRO A 76 36.40 -18.55 4.88
C PRO A 76 35.51 -17.93 5.99
N GLU A 77 35.65 -18.36 7.25
CA GLU A 77 34.87 -17.82 8.37
C GLU A 77 35.21 -16.35 8.66
N VAL A 78 36.50 -15.97 8.52
CA VAL A 78 36.93 -14.57 8.68
C VAL A 78 36.46 -13.75 7.49
N ALA A 79 36.55 -14.30 6.28
CA ALA A 79 36.01 -13.66 5.08
C ALA A 79 34.50 -13.39 5.18
N GLU A 80 33.72 -14.35 5.68
CA GLU A 80 32.27 -14.15 5.95
C GLU A 80 32.02 -12.97 6.90
N THR A 81 32.86 -12.82 7.93
CA THR A 81 32.74 -11.69 8.86
C THR A 81 32.93 -10.34 8.15
N TRP A 82 33.87 -10.27 7.22
CA TRP A 82 34.10 -9.05 6.45
C TRP A 82 33.03 -8.80 5.40
N VAL A 83 32.54 -9.84 4.72
CA VAL A 83 31.39 -9.72 3.81
C VAL A 83 30.14 -9.32 4.57
N ALA A 84 29.89 -9.84 5.77
CA ALA A 84 28.76 -9.41 6.59
C ALA A 84 28.86 -7.93 6.97
N LYS A 85 30.06 -7.43 7.32
CA LYS A 85 30.31 -5.99 7.57
C LYS A 85 30.13 -5.15 6.29
N LEU A 86 30.57 -5.65 5.14
CA LEU A 86 30.37 -5.01 3.84
C LEU A 86 28.88 -4.87 3.55
N LEU A 87 28.11 -5.96 3.69
CA LEU A 87 26.67 -5.95 3.46
C LEU A 87 25.88 -5.13 4.52
N ALA A 88 26.43 -4.94 5.71
CA ALA A 88 25.86 -4.02 6.69
C ALA A 88 26.04 -2.55 6.30
N VAL A 89 27.07 -2.21 5.51
CA VAL A 89 27.30 -0.86 4.97
C VAL A 89 26.58 -0.67 3.63
N ASP A 90 26.63 -1.68 2.77
CA ASP A 90 25.96 -1.71 1.47
C ASP A 90 25.22 -3.04 1.31
N PRO A 91 23.94 -3.11 1.73
CA PRO A 91 23.12 -4.31 1.58
C PRO A 91 22.91 -4.76 0.13
N TYR A 92 23.13 -3.85 -0.84
CA TYR A 92 22.93 -4.07 -2.27
C TYR A 92 24.21 -4.27 -3.06
N TYR A 93 25.34 -4.41 -2.34
CA TYR A 93 26.66 -4.62 -2.95
C TYR A 93 26.60 -5.69 -4.04
N ARG A 94 27.07 -5.35 -5.25
CA ARG A 94 27.18 -6.29 -6.38
C ARG A 94 28.63 -6.64 -6.63
N VAL A 95 28.86 -7.91 -6.88
CA VAL A 95 30.18 -8.39 -7.22
C VAL A 95 30.44 -8.17 -8.71
N TYR A 96 31.50 -7.44 -9.05
CA TYR A 96 31.94 -7.22 -10.43
C TYR A 96 33.34 -7.79 -10.60
N ASN A 97 33.50 -8.77 -11.51
CA ASN A 97 34.77 -9.36 -11.89
C ASN A 97 35.64 -9.90 -10.75
N ASP A 98 35.06 -10.36 -9.67
CA ASP A 98 35.73 -10.99 -8.56
C ASP A 98 35.76 -12.52 -8.69
N VAL A 99 36.56 -13.17 -7.82
CA VAL A 99 36.65 -14.63 -7.80
C VAL A 99 35.30 -15.28 -7.48
N PRO A 100 34.95 -16.40 -8.11
CA PRO A 100 33.64 -17.06 -7.91
C PRO A 100 33.30 -17.36 -6.45
N ARG A 101 34.29 -17.79 -5.64
CA ARG A 101 34.11 -18.06 -4.20
C ARG A 101 33.61 -16.82 -3.41
N PHE A 102 34.10 -15.63 -3.76
CA PHE A 102 33.64 -14.39 -3.14
C PHE A 102 32.20 -14.04 -3.57
N ALA A 103 31.91 -14.19 -4.87
CA ALA A 103 30.57 -13.96 -5.39
C ALA A 103 29.53 -14.90 -4.73
N GLU A 104 29.84 -16.20 -4.65
CA GLU A 104 28.98 -17.18 -3.97
C GLU A 104 28.77 -16.85 -2.49
N MET A 105 29.83 -16.40 -1.79
CA MET A 105 29.75 -15.99 -0.39
C MET A 105 28.86 -14.77 -0.21
N VAL A 106 29.01 -13.74 -1.04
CA VAL A 106 28.17 -12.54 -1.02
C VAL A 106 26.71 -12.91 -1.25
N GLU A 107 26.39 -13.70 -2.28
CA GLU A 107 25.00 -14.09 -2.57
C GLU A 107 24.42 -15.02 -1.49
N ARG A 108 25.22 -15.92 -0.90
CA ARG A 108 24.78 -16.75 0.22
C ARG A 108 24.46 -15.92 1.46
N LEU A 109 25.29 -14.94 1.80
CA LEU A 109 25.05 -14.08 2.95
C LEU A 109 23.88 -13.12 2.72
N LYS A 110 23.69 -12.61 1.51
CA LYS A 110 22.48 -11.86 1.15
C LYS A 110 21.21 -12.70 1.28
N ALA A 111 21.26 -13.93 0.79
CA ALA A 111 20.12 -14.87 0.92
C ALA A 111 19.83 -15.26 2.37
N GLY A 112 20.84 -15.21 3.23
CA GLY A 112 20.72 -15.47 4.67
C GLY A 112 20.39 -14.22 5.50
N GLN A 113 20.40 -13.01 4.93
CA GLN A 113 19.97 -11.81 5.63
C GLN A 113 18.46 -11.88 5.87
N LYS A 114 18.04 -11.68 7.12
CA LYS A 114 16.64 -11.59 7.46
C LYS A 114 16.01 -10.41 6.71
N ALA A 115 14.84 -10.64 6.13
CA ALA A 115 14.06 -9.58 5.55
C ALA A 115 13.79 -8.49 6.61
N THR A 116 14.26 -7.28 6.34
CA THR A 116 14.04 -6.13 7.22
C THR A 116 12.79 -5.39 6.78
N ILE A 117 12.03 -4.95 7.77
CA ILE A 117 10.86 -4.09 7.61
C ILE A 117 11.10 -2.79 8.36
N THR A 118 10.50 -1.71 7.88
CA THR A 118 10.62 -0.38 8.49
C THR A 118 9.30 0.14 9.01
N THR A 119 8.20 -0.31 8.46
CA THR A 119 6.86 0.23 8.72
C THR A 119 6.36 -0.03 10.14
N ALA A 120 6.73 -1.15 10.77
CA ALA A 120 6.16 -1.53 12.07
C ALA A 120 6.62 -0.65 13.24
N SER A 121 7.82 -0.04 13.14
CA SER A 121 8.38 0.81 14.20
C SER A 121 9.07 2.07 13.66
N GLN A 122 8.96 2.37 12.36
CA GLN A 122 9.71 3.42 11.65
C GLN A 122 11.23 3.29 11.79
N GLN A 123 11.70 2.08 12.03
CA GLN A 123 13.11 1.70 12.10
C GLN A 123 13.27 0.32 11.46
N ALA A 124 14.44 0.07 10.88
CA ALA A 124 14.75 -1.24 10.31
C ALA A 124 14.76 -2.30 11.41
N GLU A 125 13.87 -3.28 11.30
CA GLU A 125 13.77 -4.40 12.24
C GLU A 125 13.35 -5.70 11.53
N SER A 126 13.54 -6.83 12.18
CA SER A 126 13.04 -8.10 11.65
C SER A 126 11.54 -8.27 11.92
N ILE A 127 10.85 -9.04 11.08
CA ILE A 127 9.42 -9.38 11.27
C ILE A 127 9.17 -10.01 12.65
N GLU A 128 10.12 -10.76 13.17
CA GLU A 128 10.06 -11.41 14.49
C GLU A 128 9.95 -10.40 15.63
N GLU A 129 10.58 -9.23 15.50
CA GLU A 129 10.63 -8.18 16.51
C GLU A 129 9.58 -7.09 16.31
N ALA A 130 8.86 -7.11 15.19
CA ALA A 130 7.79 -6.17 14.93
C ALA A 130 6.68 -6.29 16.00
N PRO A 131 6.14 -5.17 16.50
CA PRO A 131 5.16 -5.18 17.61
C PRO A 131 3.77 -5.66 17.20
N VAL A 132 3.50 -5.77 15.89
CA VAL A 132 2.23 -6.24 15.30
C VAL A 132 2.53 -7.29 14.23
N PRO A 133 1.55 -8.10 13.81
CA PRO A 133 1.70 -8.97 12.65
C PRO A 133 1.99 -8.17 11.39
N VAL A 134 2.97 -8.60 10.62
CA VAL A 134 3.39 -7.95 9.36
C VAL A 134 3.43 -8.98 8.24
N THR A 135 2.79 -8.67 7.12
CA THR A 135 2.96 -9.41 5.87
C THR A 135 3.95 -8.66 4.99
N LEU A 136 4.99 -9.34 4.58
CA LEU A 136 5.96 -8.84 3.61
C LEU A 136 5.70 -9.48 2.25
N ILE A 137 5.40 -8.66 1.25
CA ILE A 137 5.19 -9.09 -0.14
C ILE A 137 6.39 -8.62 -0.96
N THR A 138 7.19 -9.55 -1.46
CA THR A 138 8.40 -9.26 -2.25
C THR A 138 8.09 -9.13 -3.74
N GLU A 139 9.02 -8.56 -4.50
CA GLU A 139 8.94 -8.52 -5.97
C GLU A 139 8.73 -9.92 -6.59
N ASP A 140 9.42 -10.97 -6.08
CA ASP A 140 9.22 -12.36 -6.54
C ASP A 140 7.79 -12.84 -6.31
N MET A 141 7.18 -12.50 -5.18
CA MET A 141 5.79 -12.83 -4.87
C MET A 141 4.81 -12.14 -5.83
N LEU A 142 5.04 -10.85 -6.13
CA LEU A 142 4.23 -10.11 -7.10
C LEU A 142 4.27 -10.75 -8.50
N ARG A 143 5.46 -11.18 -8.93
CA ARG A 143 5.64 -11.86 -10.22
C ARG A 143 4.98 -13.24 -10.26
N ARG A 144 5.01 -13.99 -9.16
CA ARG A 144 4.43 -15.35 -9.10
C ARG A 144 2.93 -15.38 -9.34
N ILE A 145 2.19 -14.40 -8.85
CA ILE A 145 0.74 -14.30 -9.13
C ILE A 145 0.44 -13.46 -10.38
N GLY A 146 1.45 -12.87 -11.00
CA GLY A 146 1.24 -11.92 -12.10
C GLY A 146 0.42 -10.70 -11.68
N ALA A 147 0.67 -10.16 -10.47
CA ALA A 147 -0.11 -9.07 -9.90
C ALA A 147 -0.24 -7.89 -10.88
N ARG A 148 -1.48 -7.48 -11.18
CA ARG A 148 -1.79 -6.36 -12.07
C ARG A 148 -1.91 -5.06 -11.31
N THR A 149 -2.43 -5.15 -10.07
CA THR A 149 -2.71 -4.03 -9.18
C THR A 149 -2.23 -4.33 -7.76
N LEU A 150 -2.13 -3.29 -6.94
CA LEU A 150 -1.87 -3.44 -5.51
C LEU A 150 -2.94 -4.31 -4.83
N LYS A 151 -4.21 -4.17 -5.23
CA LYS A 151 -5.32 -5.00 -4.72
C LYS A 151 -5.08 -6.49 -4.96
N ASP A 152 -4.63 -6.91 -6.15
CA ASP A 152 -4.32 -8.31 -6.44
C ASP A 152 -3.29 -8.88 -5.44
N ALA A 153 -2.22 -8.09 -5.16
CA ALA A 153 -1.18 -8.51 -4.22
C ALA A 153 -1.69 -8.62 -2.77
N LEU A 154 -2.51 -7.65 -2.34
CA LEU A 154 -3.09 -7.63 -1.00
C LEU A 154 -4.02 -8.82 -0.79
N LEU A 155 -4.91 -9.10 -1.73
CA LEU A 155 -5.88 -10.21 -1.64
C LEU A 155 -5.20 -11.58 -1.64
N ALA A 156 -4.11 -11.75 -2.39
CA ALA A 156 -3.41 -13.03 -2.49
C ALA A 156 -2.55 -13.35 -1.26
N TYR A 157 -1.90 -12.35 -0.66
CA TYR A 157 -0.86 -12.60 0.35
C TYR A 157 -1.19 -12.12 1.76
N VAL A 158 -2.15 -11.21 1.94
CA VAL A 158 -2.46 -10.64 3.25
C VAL A 158 -3.63 -11.37 3.90
N PRO A 159 -3.40 -12.13 4.99
CA PRO A 159 -4.49 -12.73 5.75
C PRO A 159 -5.48 -11.66 6.24
N GLY A 160 -6.77 -11.95 6.19
CA GLY A 160 -7.83 -11.03 6.62
C GLY A 160 -8.23 -9.97 5.60
N MET A 161 -7.55 -9.91 4.43
CA MET A 161 -7.88 -8.99 3.36
C MET A 161 -8.94 -9.60 2.44
N THR A 162 -10.05 -8.88 2.23
CA THR A 162 -11.19 -9.35 1.42
C THR A 162 -11.54 -8.31 0.35
N ASP A 163 -11.93 -8.78 -0.82
CA ASP A 163 -12.44 -7.93 -1.90
C ASP A 163 -13.82 -7.34 -1.53
N ILE A 164 -13.94 -6.04 -1.70
CA ILE A 164 -15.20 -5.31 -1.55
C ILE A 164 -15.51 -4.67 -2.90
N ALA A 165 -16.61 -5.09 -3.51
CA ALA A 165 -17.04 -4.50 -4.78
C ALA A 165 -17.51 -3.06 -4.55
N CYS A 166 -16.97 -2.14 -5.31
CA CYS A 166 -17.29 -0.72 -5.25
C CYS A 166 -17.54 -0.18 -6.67
N ASN A 167 -18.47 0.74 -6.81
CA ASN A 167 -18.81 1.34 -8.10
C ASN A 167 -17.76 2.33 -8.61
N GLU A 168 -16.97 2.90 -7.71
CA GLU A 168 -16.16 4.08 -8.00
C GLU A 168 -14.68 3.79 -7.97
N GLU A 169 -14.22 2.89 -7.08
CA GLU A 169 -12.81 2.58 -6.89
C GLU A 169 -12.60 1.12 -6.49
N MET A 170 -11.36 0.65 -6.55
CA MET A 170 -11.01 -0.64 -5.97
C MET A 170 -10.95 -0.52 -4.46
N ASN A 171 -11.72 -1.35 -3.76
CA ASN A 171 -11.84 -1.34 -2.32
C ASN A 171 -11.53 -2.72 -1.72
N VAL A 172 -11.08 -2.72 -0.47
CA VAL A 172 -10.78 -3.92 0.30
C VAL A 172 -11.19 -3.75 1.76
N ALA A 173 -11.61 -4.85 2.38
CA ALA A 173 -11.83 -4.94 3.83
C ALA A 173 -10.61 -5.58 4.51
N MET A 174 -10.30 -5.15 5.73
CA MET A 174 -9.38 -5.84 6.61
C MET A 174 -10.16 -6.40 7.82
N ARG A 175 -10.17 -7.73 7.97
CA ARG A 175 -10.87 -8.41 9.09
C ARG A 175 -12.34 -8.00 9.21
N GLY A 176 -13.03 -7.89 8.09
CA GLY A 176 -14.44 -7.53 8.04
C GLY A 176 -14.76 -6.05 8.28
N ILE A 177 -13.77 -5.19 8.45
CA ILE A 177 -13.97 -3.76 8.65
C ILE A 177 -13.74 -3.04 7.33
N TYR A 178 -14.78 -2.37 6.82
CA TYR A 178 -14.74 -1.59 5.57
C TYR A 178 -15.78 -0.46 5.58
N SER A 179 -15.75 0.39 4.59
CA SER A 179 -16.74 1.42 4.28
C SER A 179 -16.96 1.53 2.77
N SER A 180 -17.72 2.50 2.32
CA SER A 180 -18.05 2.70 0.90
C SER A 180 -16.82 2.92 0.03
N GLY A 181 -15.76 3.57 0.57
CA GLY A 181 -14.47 3.75 -0.09
C GLY A 181 -13.33 3.10 0.67
N GLN A 182 -12.13 3.12 0.10
CA GLN A 182 -10.92 2.57 0.72
C GLN A 182 -10.33 3.60 1.72
N GLU A 183 -10.95 3.84 2.86
CA GLU A 183 -10.67 4.91 3.83
C GLU A 183 -10.25 4.42 5.23
N LYS A 184 -10.14 3.10 5.45
CA LYS A 184 -9.78 2.50 6.75
C LYS A 184 -8.35 1.96 6.80
N ILE A 185 -7.66 1.93 5.66
CA ILE A 185 -6.29 1.46 5.51
C ILE A 185 -5.43 2.60 4.98
N LEU A 186 -4.34 2.89 5.66
CA LEU A 186 -3.35 3.86 5.17
C LEU A 186 -2.49 3.21 4.09
N ILE A 187 -2.43 3.81 2.90
CA ILE A 187 -1.53 3.40 1.82
C ILE A 187 -0.43 4.45 1.68
N MET A 188 0.82 3.99 1.64
CA MET A 188 2.01 4.84 1.56
C MET A 188 2.93 4.40 0.43
N LEU A 189 3.72 5.34 -0.06
CA LEU A 189 4.86 5.13 -0.96
C LEU A 189 6.13 5.63 -0.25
N ASP A 190 7.05 4.73 0.07
CA ASP A 190 8.27 5.01 0.85
C ASP A 190 8.01 5.77 2.16
N GLY A 191 6.89 5.44 2.84
CA GLY A 191 6.46 6.13 4.06
C GLY A 191 5.61 7.37 3.83
N HIS A 192 5.54 7.92 2.59
CA HIS A 192 4.71 9.06 2.26
C HIS A 192 3.26 8.66 2.03
N ARG A 193 2.30 9.31 2.70
CA ARG A 193 0.86 9.05 2.61
C ARG A 193 0.33 9.30 1.20
N LEU A 194 -0.42 8.34 0.64
CA LEU A 194 -1.11 8.48 -0.64
C LEU A 194 -2.62 8.77 -0.50
N ASN A 195 -3.20 8.51 0.67
CA ASN A 195 -4.63 8.76 0.91
C ASN A 195 -4.94 10.26 0.88
N SER A 196 -6.01 10.61 0.17
CA SER A 196 -6.62 11.95 0.15
C SER A 196 -6.90 12.46 1.57
N TYR A 197 -6.89 13.75 1.77
CA TYR A 197 -7.32 14.37 3.02
C TYR A 197 -8.82 14.69 3.03
N SER A 198 -9.46 14.83 1.87
CA SER A 198 -10.90 15.07 1.78
C SER A 198 -11.73 13.81 1.97
N THR A 199 -11.31 12.69 1.41
CA THR A 199 -12.06 11.42 1.43
C THR A 199 -11.40 10.32 2.26
N ASN A 200 -10.15 10.52 2.71
CA ASN A 200 -9.30 9.49 3.32
C ASN A 200 -8.98 8.29 2.41
N THR A 201 -9.32 8.34 1.12
CA THR A 201 -9.17 7.21 0.20
C THR A 201 -7.85 7.21 -0.57
N ALA A 202 -7.35 6.02 -0.90
CA ALA A 202 -6.31 5.78 -1.89
C ALA A 202 -6.62 4.46 -2.60
N SER A 203 -6.95 4.51 -3.90
CA SER A 203 -7.31 3.31 -4.65
C SER A 203 -6.09 2.41 -4.91
N PRO A 204 -6.13 1.11 -4.57
CA PRO A 204 -5.06 0.16 -4.84
C PRO A 204 -5.13 -0.39 -6.28
N ASP A 205 -5.25 0.49 -7.26
CA ASP A 205 -5.54 0.19 -8.66
C ASP A 205 -4.31 0.31 -9.60
N TYR A 206 -4.58 0.40 -10.89
CA TYR A 206 -3.56 0.51 -11.96
C TYR A 206 -2.77 1.82 -11.95
N SER A 207 -3.15 2.81 -11.13
CA SER A 207 -2.37 4.04 -10.93
C SER A 207 -1.16 3.86 -10.01
N ILE A 208 -0.93 2.64 -9.53
CA ILE A 208 0.26 2.27 -8.78
C ILE A 208 1.02 1.21 -9.57
N SER A 209 2.17 1.59 -10.17
CA SER A 209 3.03 0.64 -10.86
C SER A 209 3.69 -0.31 -9.87
N LEU A 210 3.58 -1.63 -10.13
CA LEU A 210 4.22 -2.64 -9.31
C LEU A 210 5.67 -2.94 -9.76
N ASP A 211 6.08 -2.52 -10.96
CA ASP A 211 7.43 -2.78 -11.46
C ASP A 211 8.51 -1.94 -10.73
N LYS A 212 8.12 -0.79 -10.13
CA LYS A 212 8.99 0.01 -9.26
C LYS A 212 9.16 -0.56 -7.86
N VAL A 213 8.34 -1.55 -7.48
CA VAL A 213 8.24 -2.04 -6.11
C VAL A 213 9.35 -3.04 -5.80
N LYS A 214 10.05 -2.82 -4.70
CA LYS A 214 10.98 -3.76 -4.08
C LYS A 214 10.26 -4.72 -3.15
N GLN A 215 9.45 -4.16 -2.25
CA GLN A 215 8.61 -4.90 -1.32
C GLN A 215 7.41 -4.07 -0.90
N ILE A 216 6.37 -4.74 -0.43
CA ILE A 216 5.22 -4.13 0.20
C ILE A 216 5.15 -4.64 1.64
N GLU A 217 5.13 -3.73 2.60
CA GLU A 217 5.01 -4.04 4.02
C GLU A 217 3.58 -3.76 4.47
N VAL A 218 2.87 -4.78 4.95
CA VAL A 218 1.49 -4.65 5.38
C VAL A 218 1.39 -4.92 6.88
N LEU A 219 1.13 -3.86 7.66
CA LEU A 219 0.80 -3.99 9.09
C LEU A 219 -0.66 -4.40 9.22
N ARG A 220 -0.95 -5.48 9.94
CA ARG A 220 -2.30 -5.99 10.16
C ARG A 220 -2.78 -5.62 11.56
N GLY A 221 -3.72 -4.68 11.60
CA GLY A 221 -4.30 -4.12 12.82
C GLY A 221 -4.05 -2.64 13.01
N PRO A 222 -4.55 -2.06 14.12
CA PRO A 222 -4.48 -0.64 14.40
C PRO A 222 -3.05 -0.10 14.46
N ALA A 223 -2.74 1.00 13.74
CA ALA A 223 -1.40 1.57 13.66
C ALA A 223 -1.36 3.10 13.87
N SER A 224 -2.43 3.71 14.37
CA SER A 224 -2.50 5.17 14.59
C SER A 224 -1.46 5.69 15.57
N SER A 225 -0.91 4.85 16.45
CA SER A 225 0.17 5.25 17.39
C SER A 225 1.46 5.72 16.68
N LEU A 226 1.64 5.42 15.40
CA LEU A 226 2.75 5.90 14.57
C LEU A 226 2.29 6.81 13.43
N TYR A 227 1.18 6.44 12.78
CA TYR A 227 0.76 7.01 11.50
C TYR A 227 -0.48 7.92 11.60
N GLY A 228 -1.10 8.02 12.79
CA GLY A 228 -2.28 8.85 13.01
C GLY A 228 -3.54 8.35 12.35
N GLY A 229 -4.46 9.26 12.06
CA GLY A 229 -5.75 8.95 11.45
C GLY A 229 -5.61 8.32 10.05
N VAL A 230 -6.55 7.42 9.69
CA VAL A 230 -6.62 6.52 8.53
C VAL A 230 -5.98 5.14 8.78
N ALA A 231 -4.92 5.01 9.57
CA ALA A 231 -4.34 3.72 9.93
C ALA A 231 -5.23 2.94 10.94
N LEU A 232 -6.54 2.83 10.64
CA LEU A 232 -7.52 2.21 11.53
C LEU A 232 -7.34 0.69 11.58
N THR A 233 -7.40 0.04 10.42
CA THR A 233 -7.37 -1.42 10.32
C THR A 233 -6.03 -1.96 9.85
N GLY A 234 -5.20 -1.12 9.24
CA GLY A 234 -3.87 -1.51 8.75
C GLY A 234 -3.12 -0.39 8.05
N VAL A 235 -1.88 -0.69 7.71
CA VAL A 235 -1.01 0.17 6.90
C VAL A 235 -0.40 -0.67 5.79
N VAL A 236 -0.42 -0.15 4.58
CA VAL A 236 0.25 -0.73 3.40
C VAL A 236 1.33 0.24 2.96
N ASN A 237 2.58 -0.10 3.12
CA ASN A 237 3.70 0.71 2.71
C ASN A 237 4.40 0.07 1.51
N ILE A 238 4.38 0.76 0.38
CA ILE A 238 5.01 0.36 -0.86
C ILE A 238 6.43 0.90 -0.84
N ILE A 239 7.41 0.03 -0.70
CA ILE A 239 8.83 0.38 -0.74
C ILE A 239 9.30 0.25 -2.18
N THR A 240 9.84 1.35 -2.73
CA THR A 240 10.39 1.36 -4.08
C THR A 240 11.76 0.69 -4.13
N LYS A 241 12.15 0.28 -5.33
CA LYS A 241 13.52 -0.09 -5.64
C LYS A 241 14.45 1.10 -5.44
N GLU A 242 15.71 0.84 -5.20
CA GLU A 242 16.76 1.84 -5.33
C GLU A 242 17.30 1.85 -6.77
N GLY A 243 17.97 2.94 -7.16
CA GLY A 243 18.63 3.00 -8.46
C GLY A 243 19.62 1.88 -8.68
N SER A 244 20.30 1.47 -7.60
CA SER A 244 21.22 0.32 -7.61
C SER A 244 20.53 -1.04 -7.80
N ASP A 245 19.24 -1.19 -7.46
CA ASP A 245 18.49 -2.43 -7.70
C ASP A 245 18.19 -2.63 -9.19
N VAL A 246 18.06 -1.54 -9.94
CA VAL A 246 17.77 -1.57 -11.39
C VAL A 246 19.04 -1.57 -12.20
N ASP A 247 19.99 -0.69 -11.88
CA ASP A 247 21.32 -0.50 -12.50
C ASP A 247 21.26 -0.44 -14.02
N GLY A 248 20.39 0.40 -14.56
CA GLY A 248 20.17 0.59 -15.99
C GLY A 248 18.73 0.91 -16.33
N PHE A 249 18.21 0.31 -17.40
CA PHE A 249 16.85 0.50 -17.87
C PHE A 249 16.08 -0.82 -17.85
N MET A 250 14.80 -0.75 -17.50
CA MET A 250 13.81 -1.80 -17.73
C MET A 250 12.66 -1.24 -18.57
N ILE A 251 12.35 -1.92 -19.67
CA ILE A 251 11.22 -1.60 -20.53
C ILE A 251 10.32 -2.82 -20.61
N LYS A 252 9.04 -2.67 -20.24
CA LYS A 252 8.07 -3.76 -20.27
C LYS A 252 6.82 -3.34 -21.02
N GLY A 253 6.45 -4.13 -22.02
CA GLY A 253 5.19 -3.99 -22.74
C GLY A 253 4.30 -5.17 -22.41
N SER A 254 3.00 -4.92 -22.14
CA SER A 254 2.02 -5.97 -21.87
C SER A 254 0.77 -5.74 -22.71
N GLY A 255 0.13 -6.85 -23.13
CA GLY A 255 -1.12 -6.82 -23.87
C GLY A 255 -1.98 -8.04 -23.56
N GLY A 256 -3.29 -7.89 -23.67
CA GLY A 256 -4.22 -8.96 -23.32
C GLY A 256 -5.58 -8.84 -24.00
N ASN A 257 -6.49 -9.75 -23.63
CA ASN A 257 -7.87 -9.66 -24.09
C ASN A 257 -8.55 -8.39 -23.52
N TYR A 258 -9.74 -8.08 -24.01
CA TYR A 258 -10.52 -6.89 -23.63
C TYR A 258 -9.78 -5.55 -23.85
N GLY A 259 -8.85 -5.51 -24.81
CA GLY A 259 -8.10 -4.30 -25.15
C GLY A 259 -7.11 -3.84 -24.08
N GLN A 260 -6.65 -4.73 -23.23
CA GLN A 260 -5.62 -4.42 -22.23
C GLN A 260 -4.31 -4.07 -22.92
N VAL A 261 -3.76 -2.92 -22.59
CA VAL A 261 -2.41 -2.50 -22.99
C VAL A 261 -1.76 -1.82 -21.80
N ARG A 262 -0.52 -2.24 -21.47
CA ARG A 262 0.30 -1.62 -20.44
C ARG A 262 1.72 -1.41 -20.95
N GLY A 263 2.30 -0.27 -20.62
CA GLY A 263 3.70 0.03 -20.84
C GLY A 263 4.33 0.51 -19.55
N ASP A 264 5.46 -0.06 -19.17
CA ASP A 264 6.23 0.32 -17.99
C ASP A 264 7.67 0.61 -18.39
N LEU A 265 8.21 1.70 -17.87
CA LEU A 265 9.59 2.13 -18.03
C LEU A 265 10.18 2.40 -16.66
N LEU A 266 11.35 1.86 -16.39
CA LEU A 266 12.07 2.07 -15.16
C LEU A 266 13.53 2.37 -15.50
N PHE A 267 14.06 3.41 -14.90
CA PHE A 267 15.47 3.74 -14.93
C PHE A 267 16.00 3.80 -13.50
N GLY A 268 17.12 3.17 -13.26
CA GLY A 268 17.79 3.24 -11.96
C GLY A 268 19.30 3.23 -12.11
N LYS A 269 19.97 4.05 -11.33
CA LYS A 269 21.44 4.09 -11.31
C LYS A 269 21.92 4.69 -10.00
N ARG A 270 22.95 4.07 -9.44
CA ARG A 270 23.75 4.70 -8.37
C ARG A 270 25.05 5.20 -8.95
N TYR A 271 25.32 6.47 -8.73
CA TYR A 271 26.55 7.11 -9.13
C TYR A 271 27.18 7.83 -7.93
N LEU A 272 28.23 7.25 -7.37
CA LEU A 272 28.84 7.70 -6.11
C LEU A 272 27.80 7.73 -4.97
N SER A 273 27.57 8.92 -4.39
CA SER A 273 26.61 9.14 -3.32
C SER A 273 25.18 9.46 -3.81
N LEU A 274 24.98 9.55 -5.14
CA LEU A 274 23.67 9.81 -5.73
C LEU A 274 23.04 8.51 -6.22
N ASP A 275 21.90 8.14 -5.65
CA ASP A 275 21.04 7.08 -6.14
C ASP A 275 19.81 7.68 -6.81
N VAL A 276 19.50 7.24 -8.01
CA VAL A 276 18.40 7.75 -8.85
C VAL A 276 17.52 6.60 -9.27
N LEU A 277 16.23 6.71 -8.98
CA LEU A 277 15.19 5.85 -9.53
C LEU A 277 14.15 6.72 -10.23
N ALA A 278 13.80 6.41 -11.48
CA ALA A 278 12.71 7.06 -12.21
C ALA A 278 11.81 6.01 -12.85
N TRP A 279 10.50 6.27 -12.87
CA TRP A 279 9.51 5.34 -13.44
C TRP A 279 8.42 6.06 -14.21
N ALA A 280 7.88 5.35 -15.20
CA ALA A 280 6.70 5.73 -15.94
C ALA A 280 5.89 4.48 -16.26
N SER A 281 4.58 4.50 -15.99
CA SER A 281 3.66 3.43 -16.31
C SER A 281 2.38 3.99 -16.91
N LEU A 282 1.84 3.30 -17.91
CA LEU A 282 0.57 3.61 -18.54
C LEU A 282 -0.27 2.33 -18.63
N TYR A 283 -1.55 2.41 -18.33
CA TYR A 283 -2.49 1.30 -18.47
C TYR A 283 -3.82 1.75 -19.05
N ARG A 284 -4.34 0.98 -19.99
CA ARG A 284 -5.71 1.11 -20.47
C ARG A 284 -6.33 -0.26 -20.72
N SER A 285 -7.67 -0.32 -20.70
CA SER A 285 -8.46 -1.49 -21.05
C SER A 285 -9.83 -1.04 -21.55
N ASN A 286 -10.39 -1.75 -22.54
CA ASN A 286 -11.78 -1.54 -22.93
C ASN A 286 -12.76 -2.14 -21.91
N GLY A 287 -12.27 -3.06 -21.07
CA GLY A 287 -13.08 -3.83 -20.13
C GLY A 287 -13.78 -5.00 -20.78
N GLN A 288 -14.23 -5.91 -19.93
CA GLN A 288 -15.03 -7.05 -20.35
C GLN A 288 -16.50 -6.64 -20.46
N LYS A 289 -17.04 -6.68 -21.68
CA LYS A 289 -18.46 -6.49 -21.92
C LYS A 289 -19.21 -7.75 -21.50
N VAL A 290 -20.19 -7.61 -20.65
CA VAL A 290 -21.04 -8.70 -20.17
C VAL A 290 -22.48 -8.29 -20.39
N HIS A 291 -23.24 -9.15 -21.07
CA HIS A 291 -24.67 -8.96 -21.20
C HIS A 291 -25.38 -9.43 -19.92
N TYR A 292 -26.27 -8.60 -19.42
CA TYR A 292 -27.19 -8.94 -18.35
C TYR A 292 -28.56 -9.13 -19.01
N GLY A 293 -29.01 -10.38 -19.08
CA GLY A 293 -30.34 -10.69 -19.58
C GLY A 293 -31.41 -10.45 -18.52
N ALA A 294 -32.65 -10.42 -18.97
CA ALA A 294 -33.80 -10.15 -18.11
C ALA A 294 -34.32 -11.39 -17.36
N THR A 295 -33.69 -12.56 -17.50
CA THR A 295 -34.16 -13.81 -16.89
C THR A 295 -33.51 -14.09 -15.54
N PRO A 296 -34.17 -14.78 -14.59
CA PRO A 296 -33.58 -15.18 -13.33
C PRO A 296 -32.34 -16.05 -13.48
N GLU A 297 -32.23 -16.84 -14.54
CA GLU A 297 -31.07 -17.69 -14.85
C GLU A 297 -29.85 -16.86 -15.23
N GLU A 298 -30.06 -15.73 -15.94
CA GLU A 298 -29.02 -14.79 -16.36
C GLU A 298 -28.60 -13.86 -15.22
N GLN A 299 -29.51 -13.58 -14.29
CA GLN A 299 -29.30 -12.70 -13.13
C GLN A 299 -29.82 -13.34 -11.84
N PRO A 300 -29.22 -14.41 -11.36
CA PRO A 300 -29.76 -15.17 -10.21
C PRO A 300 -29.79 -14.38 -8.89
N TYR A 301 -29.15 -13.20 -8.86
CA TYR A 301 -29.08 -12.33 -7.68
C TYR A 301 -29.71 -10.95 -7.93
N ALA A 302 -30.31 -10.71 -9.08
CA ALA A 302 -30.98 -9.46 -9.35
C ALA A 302 -32.44 -9.54 -8.90
N VAL A 303 -32.87 -8.59 -8.10
CA VAL A 303 -34.28 -8.47 -7.68
C VAL A 303 -35.13 -7.82 -8.78
N MET A 304 -34.50 -7.05 -9.67
CA MET A 304 -35.15 -6.56 -10.88
C MET A 304 -34.38 -7.04 -12.10
N PRO A 305 -35.09 -7.54 -13.14
CA PRO A 305 -34.46 -7.89 -14.40
C PRO A 305 -33.90 -6.61 -15.06
N ILE A 306 -32.58 -6.59 -15.25
CA ILE A 306 -31.86 -5.54 -15.95
C ILE A 306 -31.45 -6.12 -17.29
N ASP A 307 -32.06 -5.70 -18.40
CA ASP A 307 -31.63 -6.08 -19.74
C ASP A 307 -30.64 -5.06 -20.27
N GLY A 308 -29.41 -5.45 -20.48
CA GLY A 308 -28.37 -4.56 -21.00
C GLY A 308 -26.95 -5.06 -20.85
N ASP A 309 -26.02 -4.24 -21.32
CA ASP A 309 -24.61 -4.54 -21.29
C ASP A 309 -23.90 -3.81 -20.13
N MET A 310 -22.97 -4.51 -19.51
CA MET A 310 -22.08 -3.97 -18.48
C MET A 310 -20.63 -4.04 -18.93
N ILE A 311 -19.82 -3.10 -18.49
CA ILE A 311 -18.38 -3.07 -18.74
C ILE A 311 -17.62 -3.28 -17.43
N ILE A 312 -16.92 -4.40 -17.29
CA ILE A 312 -16.14 -4.73 -16.11
C ILE A 312 -14.67 -4.37 -16.38
N GLY A 313 -14.08 -3.54 -15.53
CA GLY A 313 -12.66 -3.17 -15.61
C GLY A 313 -12.29 -2.30 -16.82
N GLY A 314 -13.17 -1.38 -17.22
CA GLY A 314 -12.91 -0.44 -18.30
C GLY A 314 -12.08 0.78 -17.86
N TYR A 315 -11.03 1.09 -18.65
CA TYR A 315 -10.10 2.22 -18.45
C TYR A 315 -9.71 2.88 -19.79
N ASN A 316 -10.63 2.98 -20.73
CA ASN A 316 -10.29 3.19 -22.12
C ASN A 316 -10.16 4.66 -22.56
N LYS A 317 -10.95 5.58 -22.03
CA LYS A 317 -10.99 6.97 -22.51
C LYS A 317 -9.82 7.82 -22.01
N ALA A 318 -9.37 7.58 -20.77
CA ALA A 318 -8.21 8.23 -20.20
C ALA A 318 -7.35 7.15 -19.51
N PRO A 319 -6.17 6.81 -20.05
CA PRO A 319 -5.34 5.75 -19.49
C PRO A 319 -4.84 6.13 -18.10
N SER A 320 -4.88 5.19 -17.16
CA SER A 320 -4.24 5.35 -15.86
C SER A 320 -2.74 5.47 -16.04
N TYR A 321 -2.08 6.32 -15.24
CA TYR A 321 -0.62 6.43 -15.26
C TYR A 321 -0.02 6.61 -13.87
N ASP A 322 1.27 6.27 -13.78
CA ASP A 322 2.12 6.45 -12.61
C ASP A 322 3.49 6.93 -13.07
N LEU A 323 3.82 8.16 -12.73
CA LEU A 323 5.09 8.81 -13.09
C LEU A 323 5.78 9.21 -11.80
N GLY A 324 7.10 8.99 -11.70
CA GLY A 324 7.80 9.49 -10.52
C GLY A 324 9.30 9.36 -10.59
N VAL A 325 9.92 9.97 -9.60
CA VAL A 325 11.35 9.96 -9.37
C VAL A 325 11.64 9.93 -7.87
N SER A 326 12.60 9.10 -7.49
CA SER A 326 13.18 9.05 -6.14
C SER A 326 14.68 9.30 -6.27
N LEU A 327 15.19 10.26 -5.53
CA LEU A 327 16.59 10.65 -5.50
C LEU A 327 17.09 10.56 -4.07
N THR A 328 18.18 9.86 -3.85
CA THR A 328 18.90 9.87 -2.57
C THR A 328 20.31 10.37 -2.82
N TRP A 329 20.67 11.48 -2.19
CA TRP A 329 22.01 12.06 -2.29
C TRP A 329 22.59 12.26 -0.90
N ASP A 330 23.51 11.38 -0.52
CA ASP A 330 24.11 11.36 0.80
C ASP A 330 23.02 11.23 1.90
N LYS A 331 22.68 12.34 2.54
CA LYS A 331 21.68 12.42 3.63
C LYS A 331 20.34 12.99 3.17
N MET A 332 20.24 13.43 1.94
CA MET A 332 19.03 14.05 1.37
C MET A 332 18.24 13.01 0.56
N HIS A 333 16.93 13.06 0.71
CA HIS A 333 15.99 12.29 -0.08
C HIS A 333 14.97 13.22 -0.74
N VAL A 334 14.66 12.97 -2.01
CA VAL A 334 13.60 13.67 -2.75
C VAL A 334 12.73 12.64 -3.43
N LEU A 335 11.43 12.70 -3.18
CA LEU A 335 10.43 11.89 -3.85
C LEU A 335 9.48 12.84 -4.60
N TYR A 336 9.20 12.53 -5.86
CA TYR A 336 8.09 13.11 -6.59
C TYR A 336 7.30 12.00 -7.29
N ASN A 337 5.99 11.99 -7.11
CA ASN A 337 5.10 11.05 -7.76
C ASN A 337 3.85 11.76 -8.28
N ARG A 338 3.49 11.52 -9.53
CA ARG A 338 2.24 11.94 -10.13
C ARG A 338 1.50 10.75 -10.69
N ARG A 339 0.23 10.61 -10.28
CA ARG A 339 -0.63 9.49 -10.67
C ARG A 339 -1.95 9.99 -11.22
N PHE A 340 -2.52 9.19 -12.10
CA PHE A 340 -3.89 9.34 -12.56
C PHE A 340 -4.58 7.98 -12.50
N ALA A 341 -5.62 7.90 -11.70
CA ALA A 341 -6.52 6.77 -11.61
C ALA A 341 -7.81 7.10 -12.33
N LYS A 342 -8.25 6.22 -13.21
CA LYS A 342 -9.55 6.35 -13.88
C LYS A 342 -10.24 5.00 -13.87
N THR A 343 -11.35 4.93 -13.15
CA THR A 343 -12.23 3.77 -13.15
C THR A 343 -13.52 4.15 -13.88
N VAL A 344 -13.86 3.42 -14.94
CA VAL A 344 -15.24 3.37 -15.42
C VAL A 344 -16.01 2.66 -14.33
N ALA A 345 -17.10 3.24 -13.85
CA ALA A 345 -17.97 2.56 -12.92
C ALA A 345 -18.18 1.13 -13.43
N PRO A 346 -17.77 0.08 -12.68
CA PRO A 346 -17.74 -1.28 -13.22
C PRO A 346 -19.12 -1.75 -13.67
N LEU A 347 -20.12 -1.20 -13.05
CA LEU A 347 -21.47 -1.28 -13.52
C LEU A 347 -21.72 0.00 -14.30
N THR A 348 -21.87 -0.09 -15.60
CA THR A 348 -22.52 0.95 -16.37
C THR A 348 -24.02 0.98 -16.02
N LEU A 349 -24.29 0.98 -14.70
CA LEU A 349 -25.62 1.15 -14.15
C LEU A 349 -25.76 2.59 -13.70
N SER A 350 -26.83 3.20 -14.15
CA SER A 350 -27.25 4.49 -13.69
C SER A 350 -27.59 4.49 -12.19
N TYR A 351 -27.82 5.65 -11.64
CA TYR A 351 -28.38 5.79 -10.29
C TYR A 351 -29.67 4.96 -10.08
N PHE A 352 -30.45 4.75 -11.16
CA PHE A 352 -31.66 3.93 -11.15
C PHE A 352 -31.43 2.47 -11.55
N PHE A 353 -30.19 1.98 -11.52
CA PHE A 353 -29.82 0.60 -11.85
C PHE A 353 -30.13 0.15 -13.29
N THR A 354 -30.30 1.08 -14.21
CA THR A 354 -30.49 0.77 -15.62
C THR A 354 -29.15 0.86 -16.37
N PRO A 355 -28.84 -0.06 -17.29
CA PRO A 355 -27.68 0.06 -18.16
C PRO A 355 -27.74 1.32 -19.00
N TYR A 356 -26.58 1.90 -19.29
CA TYR A 356 -26.48 3.08 -20.12
C TYR A 356 -25.41 2.95 -21.22
N ALA A 357 -25.61 3.69 -22.31
CA ALA A 357 -24.70 3.70 -23.45
C ALA A 357 -23.49 4.60 -23.17
N TYR A 358 -22.50 4.04 -22.46
CA TYR A 358 -21.29 4.71 -22.02
C TYR A 358 -20.64 5.65 -23.06
N ASP A 359 -20.55 5.23 -24.32
CA ASP A 359 -19.86 5.98 -25.36
C ASP A 359 -20.63 7.20 -25.87
N ARG A 360 -21.90 7.36 -25.51
CA ARG A 360 -22.73 8.50 -25.91
C ARG A 360 -22.50 9.73 -25.03
N TYR A 361 -22.02 9.52 -23.79
CA TYR A 361 -21.87 10.62 -22.84
C TYR A 361 -20.64 11.46 -23.12
N ARG A 362 -20.80 12.78 -22.91
CA ARG A 362 -19.74 13.76 -23.05
C ARG A 362 -18.51 13.42 -22.18
N LEU A 363 -17.34 13.70 -22.70
CA LEU A 363 -16.13 13.73 -21.91
C LEU A 363 -16.03 15.03 -21.11
N LEU A 364 -16.16 14.96 -19.80
CA LEU A 364 -15.99 16.09 -18.89
C LEU A 364 -14.53 16.19 -18.45
N ASN A 365 -13.88 17.33 -18.67
CA ASN A 365 -12.45 17.51 -18.38
C ASN A 365 -11.56 16.40 -18.97
N GLY A 366 -11.95 15.87 -20.16
CA GLY A 366 -11.25 14.73 -20.77
C GLY A 366 -11.59 13.36 -20.17
N ASN A 367 -12.46 13.29 -19.18
CA ASN A 367 -12.88 12.06 -18.53
C ASN A 367 -14.27 11.62 -19.00
N ALA A 368 -14.41 10.33 -19.28
CA ALA A 368 -15.70 9.68 -19.51
C ALA A 368 -16.40 9.35 -18.18
N PRO A 369 -17.66 8.88 -18.17
CA PRO A 369 -18.35 8.46 -16.97
C PRO A 369 -17.53 7.54 -16.08
N GLY A 370 -17.61 7.73 -14.76
CA GLY A 370 -16.88 7.01 -13.73
C GLY A 370 -16.12 7.92 -12.77
N TYR A 371 -15.11 7.39 -12.12
CA TYR A 371 -14.35 8.06 -11.09
C TYR A 371 -12.91 8.33 -11.55
N ALA A 372 -12.44 9.56 -11.46
CA ALA A 372 -11.11 9.96 -11.87
C ALA A 372 -10.39 10.72 -10.76
N ILE A 373 -9.17 10.33 -10.46
CA ILE A 373 -8.32 10.96 -9.45
C ILE A 373 -6.96 11.28 -10.09
N THR A 374 -6.60 12.56 -10.10
CA THR A 374 -5.22 12.98 -10.38
C THR A 374 -4.57 13.37 -9.06
N SER A 375 -3.47 12.73 -8.69
CA SER A 375 -2.72 13.06 -7.47
C SER A 375 -1.27 13.40 -7.77
N GLN A 376 -0.71 14.31 -6.97
CA GLN A 376 0.71 14.64 -6.96
C GLN A 376 1.19 14.62 -5.51
N HIS A 377 2.35 14.00 -5.31
CA HIS A 377 3.03 13.87 -4.03
C HIS A 377 4.47 14.29 -4.19
N ALA A 378 4.94 15.18 -3.34
CA ALA A 378 6.33 15.62 -3.32
C ALA A 378 6.84 15.63 -1.88
N GLU A 379 8.05 15.13 -1.69
CA GLU A 379 8.72 15.13 -0.40
C GLU A 379 10.20 15.49 -0.60
N ILE A 380 10.71 16.29 0.31
CA ILE A 380 12.14 16.50 0.50
C ILE A 380 12.48 16.21 1.95
N GLY A 381 13.41 15.29 2.16
CA GLY A 381 13.84 14.81 3.46
C GLY A 381 15.34 14.99 3.66
N TYR A 382 15.72 15.08 4.93
CA TYR A 382 17.11 15.03 5.37
C TYR A 382 17.20 14.13 6.60
N ALA A 383 18.10 13.13 6.57
CA ALA A 383 18.33 12.21 7.67
C ALA A 383 19.83 12.16 8.01
N ASP A 384 20.15 12.15 9.30
CA ASP A 384 21.54 12.06 9.76
C ASP A 384 21.63 11.28 11.07
N SER A 385 22.83 10.81 11.40
CA SER A 385 23.08 10.13 12.66
C SER A 385 24.45 10.52 13.24
N LYS A 386 24.51 10.61 14.57
CA LYS A 386 25.75 10.86 15.28
C LYS A 386 25.82 10.01 16.56
N GLY A 387 26.67 9.02 16.56
CA GLY A 387 26.77 8.07 17.68
C GLY A 387 25.47 7.28 17.84
N SER A 388 24.86 7.35 19.03
CA SER A 388 23.60 6.69 19.35
C SER A 388 22.36 7.46 18.94
N PHE A 389 22.51 8.67 18.45
CA PHE A 389 21.39 9.56 18.08
C PHE A 389 21.24 9.60 16.55
N SER A 390 20.01 9.39 16.07
CA SER A 390 19.62 9.58 14.67
C SER A 390 18.42 10.52 14.60
N TRP A 391 18.33 11.30 13.52
CA TRP A 391 17.23 12.21 13.33
C TRP A 391 16.91 12.39 11.84
N GLN A 392 15.67 12.72 11.57
CA GLN A 392 15.19 13.04 10.22
C GLN A 392 14.18 14.16 10.27
N VAL A 393 14.14 14.96 9.21
CA VAL A 393 13.13 15.97 8.95
C VAL A 393 12.68 15.87 7.50
N ALA A 394 11.42 16.15 7.24
CA ALA A 394 10.91 16.21 5.88
C ALA A 394 9.86 17.31 5.73
N ALA A 395 9.75 17.83 4.50
CA ALA A 395 8.69 18.72 4.06
C ALA A 395 7.95 18.04 2.91
N THR A 396 6.61 18.11 2.92
CA THR A 396 5.75 17.45 1.95
C THR A 396 4.79 18.41 1.28
N TYR A 397 4.42 18.10 0.07
CA TYR A 397 3.36 18.74 -0.68
C TYR A 397 2.52 17.68 -1.38
N ASP A 398 1.21 17.72 -1.16
CA ASP A 398 0.24 16.83 -1.77
C ASP A 398 -0.84 17.64 -2.47
N SER A 399 -1.27 17.21 -3.64
CA SER A 399 -2.47 17.73 -4.26
C SER A 399 -3.26 16.63 -4.94
N GLN A 400 -4.58 16.75 -4.87
CA GLN A 400 -5.48 15.83 -5.57
C GLN A 400 -6.61 16.61 -6.24
N ASN A 401 -6.96 16.16 -7.45
CA ASN A 401 -8.17 16.54 -8.15
C ASN A 401 -9.01 15.28 -8.32
N GLN A 402 -10.24 15.30 -7.78
CA GLN A 402 -11.16 14.17 -7.82
C GLN A 402 -12.39 14.58 -8.63
N GLN A 403 -12.80 13.71 -9.54
CA GLN A 403 -14.02 13.87 -10.34
C GLN A 403 -14.84 12.61 -10.27
N ARG A 404 -16.09 12.74 -9.80
CA ARG A 404 -17.15 11.75 -9.98
C ARG A 404 -17.99 12.19 -11.14
N TYR A 405 -18.16 11.33 -12.15
CA TYR A 405 -19.03 11.55 -13.28
C TYR A 405 -20.06 10.44 -13.32
N GLN A 406 -21.22 10.75 -12.81
CA GLN A 406 -22.33 9.82 -12.60
C GLN A 406 -23.37 9.98 -13.70
N ILE A 407 -23.94 8.87 -14.13
CA ILE A 407 -25.02 8.82 -15.11
C ILE A 407 -26.31 8.49 -14.38
N ASP A 408 -27.33 9.28 -14.60
CA ASP A 408 -28.68 9.04 -14.05
C ASP A 408 -29.48 8.11 -14.95
N GLY A 409 -29.24 8.14 -16.26
CA GLY A 409 -29.78 7.18 -17.21
C GLY A 409 -29.84 7.69 -18.64
N ASP A 410 -29.97 6.76 -19.60
CA ASP A 410 -30.16 7.09 -21.02
C ASP A 410 -31.55 7.67 -21.31
N SER A 411 -32.56 7.30 -20.54
CA SER A 411 -33.91 7.89 -20.55
C SER A 411 -34.45 7.87 -19.13
N VAL A 412 -34.61 9.02 -18.53
CA VAL A 412 -34.97 9.19 -17.11
C VAL A 412 -36.24 10.00 -17.01
N PRO A 413 -37.24 9.57 -16.20
CA PRO A 413 -38.36 10.41 -15.86
C PRO A 413 -37.89 11.72 -15.23
N ASP A 414 -38.56 12.81 -15.54
CA ASP A 414 -38.38 14.06 -14.81
C ASP A 414 -38.88 13.87 -13.37
N VAL A 415 -38.02 13.28 -12.55
CA VAL A 415 -38.14 13.37 -11.10
C VAL A 415 -37.53 14.72 -10.79
N GLY A 416 -38.39 15.75 -10.75
CA GLY A 416 -37.95 17.13 -10.54
C GLY A 416 -36.87 17.19 -9.48
N ILE A 417 -35.68 17.58 -9.87
CA ILE A 417 -34.58 17.86 -8.95
C ILE A 417 -35.04 19.04 -8.12
N ASN A 418 -35.54 18.77 -6.90
CA ASN A 418 -36.07 19.71 -5.90
C ASN A 418 -37.41 20.42 -6.20
N GLU A 419 -38.25 19.89 -7.05
CA GLU A 419 -39.69 20.29 -7.03
C GLU A 419 -40.52 19.12 -6.50
N VAL A 420 -40.78 19.13 -5.20
CA VAL A 420 -41.85 18.35 -4.60
C VAL A 420 -43.13 18.88 -5.25
N HIS A 421 -43.72 18.13 -6.18
CA HIS A 421 -45.03 18.40 -6.67
C HIS A 421 -46.05 18.20 -5.52
N PRO A 422 -46.63 19.26 -4.94
CA PRO A 422 -47.41 19.16 -3.70
C PRO A 422 -48.81 18.56 -3.89
N ASN A 423 -49.17 18.13 -5.07
CA ASN A 423 -50.52 17.64 -5.35
C ASN A 423 -50.43 16.28 -6.06
N GLY A 424 -50.83 15.22 -5.36
CA GLY A 424 -51.14 13.93 -5.94
C GLY A 424 -52.30 14.06 -6.94
N ALA A 425 -52.00 14.51 -8.17
CA ALA A 425 -52.92 14.48 -9.26
C ALA A 425 -52.64 13.25 -10.12
N GLU A 426 -53.66 12.44 -10.30
CA GLU A 426 -53.72 11.35 -11.27
C GLU A 426 -53.50 11.89 -12.70
N ASP A 427 -52.77 11.12 -13.56
CA ASP A 427 -52.49 11.39 -14.97
C ASP A 427 -51.48 12.51 -15.31
N VAL A 428 -50.40 12.65 -14.55
CA VAL A 428 -49.29 13.49 -15.01
C VAL A 428 -48.36 12.66 -15.92
N THR A 429 -48.35 13.00 -17.22
CA THR A 429 -47.30 12.51 -18.13
C THR A 429 -45.96 13.08 -17.65
N ILE A 430 -45.18 12.28 -16.97
CA ILE A 430 -43.85 12.67 -16.51
C ILE A 430 -42.96 12.83 -17.75
N PRO A 431 -42.42 14.03 -18.05
CA PRO A 431 -41.53 14.20 -19.19
C PRO A 431 -40.29 13.33 -18.98
N LEU A 432 -39.87 12.62 -20.04
CA LEU A 432 -38.63 11.84 -20.07
C LEU A 432 -37.52 12.74 -20.62
N TYR A 433 -36.37 12.72 -19.93
CA TYR A 433 -35.14 13.34 -20.42
C TYR A 433 -34.18 12.29 -20.87
N ASP A 434 -33.55 12.48 -22.03
CA ASP A 434 -32.50 11.59 -22.53
C ASP A 434 -31.14 11.96 -21.96
N GLY A 435 -30.32 10.96 -21.71
CA GLY A 435 -28.90 11.08 -21.38
C GLY A 435 -28.62 12.03 -20.21
N VAL A 436 -29.26 11.79 -19.06
CA VAL A 436 -29.13 12.63 -17.85
C VAL A 436 -27.86 12.24 -17.10
N PHE A 437 -27.09 13.24 -16.74
CA PHE A 437 -25.81 13.06 -16.03
C PHE A 437 -25.50 14.18 -15.05
N GLN A 438 -24.66 13.86 -14.07
CA GLN A 438 -24.11 14.81 -13.13
C GLN A 438 -22.61 14.58 -12.91
N SER A 439 -21.90 15.62 -12.54
CA SER A 439 -20.49 15.53 -12.21
C SER A 439 -20.12 16.43 -11.06
N VAL A 440 -19.35 15.89 -10.13
CA VAL A 440 -18.73 16.62 -9.04
C VAL A 440 -17.23 16.60 -9.24
N ASN A 441 -16.62 17.77 -9.16
CA ASN A 441 -15.16 17.91 -9.24
C ASN A 441 -14.65 18.79 -8.11
N TRP A 442 -13.62 18.37 -7.38
CA TRP A 442 -13.00 19.20 -6.35
C TRP A 442 -11.48 19.05 -6.36
N TYR A 443 -10.82 20.10 -5.89
CA TYR A 443 -9.37 20.21 -5.82
C TYR A 443 -8.90 20.48 -4.39
N GLU A 444 -7.99 19.65 -3.92
CA GLU A 444 -7.38 19.76 -2.60
C GLU A 444 -5.86 19.82 -2.67
N PHE A 445 -5.25 20.42 -1.65
CA PHE A 445 -3.81 20.34 -1.43
C PHE A 445 -3.44 20.42 0.05
N THR A 446 -2.31 19.85 0.38
CA THR A 446 -1.79 19.79 1.75
C THR A 446 -0.30 20.09 1.75
N TYR A 447 0.12 20.93 2.68
CA TYR A 447 1.53 21.15 3.02
C TYR A 447 1.81 20.49 4.36
N GLY A 448 2.91 19.76 4.46
CA GLY A 448 3.29 19.05 5.67
C GLY A 448 4.76 19.27 6.03
N ILE A 449 5.04 19.17 7.31
CA ILE A 449 6.39 19.06 7.86
C ILE A 449 6.40 17.92 8.87
N SER A 450 7.49 17.17 8.93
CA SER A 450 7.71 16.13 9.93
C SER A 450 9.11 16.21 10.51
N ALA A 451 9.24 15.80 11.78
CA ALA A 451 10.52 15.65 12.44
C ALA A 451 10.48 14.43 13.36
N GLN A 452 11.56 13.66 13.36
CA GLN A 452 11.72 12.49 14.23
C GLN A 452 13.16 12.40 14.71
N GLY A 453 13.35 12.01 15.94
CA GLY A 453 14.63 11.66 16.52
C GLY A 453 14.56 10.33 17.23
N SER A 454 15.65 9.57 17.19
CA SER A 454 15.78 8.32 17.96
C SER A 454 17.12 8.24 18.68
N TYR A 455 17.08 7.65 19.87
CA TYR A 455 18.27 7.44 20.70
C TYR A 455 18.41 5.98 21.09
N ASN A 456 19.51 5.35 20.66
CA ASN A 456 19.86 3.99 21.01
C ASN A 456 20.65 3.98 22.30
N TYR A 457 20.25 3.13 23.27
CA TYR A 457 20.93 2.98 24.55
C TYR A 457 21.18 1.53 24.91
N SER A 458 22.14 1.29 25.78
CA SER A 458 22.41 -0.03 26.34
C SER A 458 22.72 0.09 27.84
N PHE A 459 22.26 -0.89 28.62
CA PHE A 459 22.57 -1.05 30.03
C PHE A 459 23.28 -2.37 30.25
N GLY A 460 24.57 -2.29 30.58
CA GLY A 460 25.42 -3.48 30.69
C GLY A 460 25.53 -4.24 29.36
N GLN A 461 25.70 -5.56 29.45
CA GLN A 461 25.92 -6.41 28.25
C GLN A 461 24.64 -7.03 27.68
N ARG A 462 23.49 -6.92 28.31
CA ARG A 462 22.29 -7.69 27.98
C ARG A 462 21.05 -6.86 27.67
N GLN A 463 21.00 -5.63 28.15
CA GLN A 463 19.84 -4.78 27.96
C GLN A 463 20.16 -3.67 26.97
N SER A 464 19.27 -3.49 26.00
CA SER A 464 19.40 -2.42 25.02
C SER A 464 18.02 -1.92 24.65
N GLY A 465 17.96 -0.73 24.11
CA GLY A 465 16.70 -0.22 23.65
C GLY A 465 16.87 1.00 22.77
N VAL A 466 15.76 1.47 22.27
CA VAL A 466 15.64 2.70 21.51
C VAL A 466 14.43 3.50 21.99
N VAL A 467 14.62 4.78 22.16
CA VAL A 467 13.55 5.76 22.38
C VAL A 467 13.45 6.60 21.13
N MET A 468 12.25 6.71 20.59
CA MET A 468 11.94 7.51 19.41
C MET A 468 10.89 8.55 19.80
N VAL A 469 11.07 9.78 19.34
CA VAL A 469 10.13 10.90 19.50
C VAL A 469 9.98 11.58 18.15
N GLY A 470 8.76 11.90 17.77
CA GLY A 470 8.52 12.60 16.52
C GLY A 470 7.18 13.31 16.50
N GLY A 471 6.90 13.97 15.38
CA GLY A 471 5.64 14.65 15.15
C GLY A 471 5.54 15.18 13.74
N HIS A 472 4.31 15.49 13.34
CA HIS A 472 3.94 16.04 12.04
C HIS A 472 3.06 17.27 12.24
N ALA A 473 3.10 18.20 11.30
CA ALA A 473 2.13 19.28 11.20
C ALA A 473 1.72 19.44 9.75
N ASN A 474 0.40 19.47 9.49
CA ASN A 474 -0.15 19.55 8.14
C ASN A 474 -1.18 20.68 8.05
N ARG A 475 -1.20 21.33 6.91
CA ARG A 475 -2.21 22.31 6.52
C ARG A 475 -2.90 21.84 5.27
N PHE A 476 -4.12 21.32 5.42
CA PHE A 476 -5.02 20.93 4.32
C PHE A 476 -5.85 22.13 3.88
N ARG A 477 -6.14 22.19 2.58
CA ARG A 477 -7.07 23.14 1.99
C ARG A 477 -7.85 22.47 0.86
N LEU A 478 -9.17 22.57 0.92
CA LEU A 478 -10.06 22.33 -0.21
C LEU A 478 -10.32 23.68 -0.86
N ASN A 479 -9.88 23.84 -2.12
CA ASN A 479 -9.79 25.13 -2.75
C ASN A 479 -10.95 25.39 -3.70
N ASP A 480 -11.49 24.36 -4.35
CA ASP A 480 -12.50 24.47 -5.38
C ASP A 480 -13.39 23.24 -5.41
N ALA A 481 -14.67 23.43 -5.65
CA ALA A 481 -15.66 22.39 -5.84
C ALA A 481 -16.69 22.83 -6.87
N VAL A 482 -16.83 22.06 -7.96
CA VAL A 482 -17.73 22.36 -9.08
C VAL A 482 -18.71 21.23 -9.25
N TYR A 483 -19.98 21.58 -9.40
CA TYR A 483 -21.07 20.68 -9.74
C TYR A 483 -21.64 21.00 -11.11
N LEU A 484 -21.86 19.97 -11.91
CA LEU A 484 -22.47 20.06 -13.23
C LEU A 484 -23.66 19.11 -13.31
N GLU A 485 -24.78 19.58 -13.88
CA GLU A 485 -25.90 18.76 -14.31
C GLU A 485 -26.10 18.90 -15.81
N GLY A 486 -26.44 17.81 -16.49
CA GLY A 486 -26.64 17.80 -17.91
C GLY A 486 -27.69 16.81 -18.39
N LYS A 487 -28.14 16.98 -19.65
CA LYS A 487 -29.03 16.08 -20.36
C LYS A 487 -28.61 15.93 -21.82
N ASP A 488 -29.37 15.14 -22.58
CA ASP A 488 -29.18 14.90 -24.00
C ASP A 488 -27.73 14.35 -24.28
N PHE A 489 -27.12 13.67 -23.28
CA PHE A 489 -25.78 13.10 -23.30
C PHE A 489 -24.63 14.12 -23.29
N ASP A 490 -24.84 15.39 -23.65
CA ASP A 490 -23.78 16.39 -23.74
C ASP A 490 -24.19 17.84 -23.36
N LEU A 491 -25.46 18.13 -23.23
CA LEU A 491 -25.93 19.47 -22.89
C LEU A 491 -25.79 19.73 -21.38
N ILE A 492 -24.94 20.69 -21.00
CA ILE A 492 -24.87 21.14 -19.61
C ILE A 492 -25.99 22.12 -19.31
N LEU A 493 -26.90 21.74 -18.40
CA LEU A 493 -28.04 22.58 -17.98
C LEU A 493 -27.63 23.54 -16.87
N LYS A 494 -26.86 23.07 -15.89
CA LYS A 494 -26.48 23.83 -14.71
C LYS A 494 -25.01 23.64 -14.41
N SER A 495 -24.34 24.70 -13.98
CA SER A 495 -22.95 24.64 -13.46
C SER A 495 -22.91 25.52 -12.21
N PHE A 496 -22.47 24.93 -11.11
CA PHE A 496 -22.31 25.61 -9.83
C PHE A 496 -20.88 25.53 -9.37
N ASN A 497 -20.28 26.69 -9.18
CA ASN A 497 -18.98 26.79 -8.53
C ASN A 497 -19.21 26.89 -7.04
N ASP A 498 -18.38 26.18 -6.29
CA ASP A 498 -18.21 26.33 -4.86
C ASP A 498 -19.45 26.20 -3.98
N GLN A 499 -19.29 25.64 -2.80
CA GLN A 499 -20.23 25.60 -1.67
C GLN A 499 -21.60 24.91 -1.88
N LYS A 500 -21.95 24.48 -3.09
CA LYS A 500 -23.25 23.82 -3.33
C LYS A 500 -23.20 22.29 -3.16
N ILE A 501 -22.01 21.69 -3.22
CA ILE A 501 -21.83 20.24 -3.00
C ILE A 501 -20.84 19.98 -1.90
N LEU A 502 -19.76 20.73 -1.85
CA LEU A 502 -18.69 20.59 -0.87
C LEU A 502 -18.21 21.96 -0.47
N LYS A 503 -18.38 22.32 0.80
CA LYS A 503 -17.89 23.61 1.31
C LYS A 503 -16.36 23.64 1.23
N THR A 504 -15.84 24.73 0.65
CA THR A 504 -14.40 24.99 0.67
C THR A 504 -13.92 25.34 2.09
N GLY A 505 -12.68 25.06 2.39
CA GLY A 505 -12.15 25.35 3.73
C GLY A 505 -10.74 24.84 3.96
N ASN A 506 -10.26 25.11 5.17
CA ASN A 506 -8.91 24.71 5.59
C ASN A 506 -8.98 23.94 6.91
N GLU A 507 -8.12 22.95 7.05
CA GLU A 507 -7.92 22.23 8.31
C GLU A 507 -6.44 22.21 8.65
N THR A 508 -6.14 22.23 9.95
CA THR A 508 -4.77 22.10 10.45
C THR A 508 -4.72 20.90 11.37
N SER A 509 -3.75 20.02 11.17
CA SER A 509 -3.47 18.94 12.10
C SER A 509 -2.03 19.03 12.59
N ALA A 510 -1.83 18.64 13.84
CA ALA A 510 -0.52 18.50 14.44
C ALA A 510 -0.54 17.30 15.39
N ASP A 511 0.58 16.61 15.47
CA ASP A 511 0.71 15.46 16.34
C ASP A 511 2.09 15.36 16.97
N ALA A 512 2.16 14.61 18.05
CA ALA A 512 3.41 14.22 18.66
C ALA A 512 3.31 12.77 19.14
N TYR A 513 4.37 12.01 19.00
CA TYR A 513 4.43 10.63 19.45
C TYR A 513 5.75 10.27 20.10
N VAL A 514 5.67 9.29 20.99
CA VAL A 514 6.83 8.66 21.62
C VAL A 514 6.70 7.15 21.50
N GLN A 515 7.79 6.48 21.18
CA GLN A 515 7.90 5.03 21.17
C GLN A 515 9.15 4.60 21.91
N VAL A 516 9.02 3.52 22.68
CA VAL A 516 10.11 2.87 23.40
C VAL A 516 10.12 1.40 23.03
N LYS A 517 11.26 0.91 22.54
CA LYS A 517 11.55 -0.52 22.38
C LYS A 517 12.69 -0.87 23.32
N HIS A 518 12.44 -1.77 24.29
CA HIS A 518 13.43 -2.17 25.28
C HIS A 518 13.57 -3.69 25.30
N SER A 519 14.79 -4.17 25.10
CA SER A 519 15.16 -5.57 25.24
C SER A 519 15.72 -5.80 26.65
N PHE A 520 15.05 -6.65 27.43
CA PHE A 520 15.50 -7.04 28.79
C PHE A 520 16.57 -8.14 28.75
N GLY A 521 16.99 -8.58 27.55
CA GLY A 521 17.79 -9.78 27.36
C GLY A 521 16.93 -11.06 27.41
N TYR A 522 17.57 -12.21 27.19
CA TYR A 522 16.91 -13.53 27.15
C TYR A 522 15.75 -13.66 26.15
N GLY A 523 15.69 -12.74 25.17
CA GLY A 523 14.65 -12.72 24.13
C GLY A 523 13.37 -11.99 24.51
N LEU A 524 13.29 -11.35 25.67
CA LEU A 524 12.11 -10.56 26.08
C LEU A 524 12.27 -9.11 25.64
N VAL A 525 11.30 -8.60 24.85
CA VAL A 525 11.27 -7.23 24.36
C VAL A 525 9.91 -6.61 24.66
N LEU A 526 9.92 -5.39 25.19
CA LEU A 526 8.76 -4.52 25.35
C LEU A 526 8.81 -3.45 24.25
N ASN A 527 7.72 -3.28 23.52
CA ASN A 527 7.51 -2.16 22.62
C ASN A 527 6.25 -1.40 23.06
N ALA A 528 6.40 -0.14 23.42
CA ALA A 528 5.30 0.70 23.86
C ALA A 528 5.32 2.03 23.11
N GLY A 529 4.17 2.53 22.73
CA GLY A 529 4.03 3.81 22.01
C GLY A 529 2.78 4.56 22.41
N LEU A 530 2.86 5.85 22.35
CA LEU A 530 1.74 6.77 22.58
C LEU A 530 1.84 7.91 21.57
N ARG A 531 0.71 8.22 20.95
CA ARG A 531 0.57 9.38 20.06
C ARG A 531 -0.60 10.24 20.51
N TYR A 532 -0.41 11.53 20.43
CA TYR A 532 -1.44 12.54 20.59
C TYR A 532 -1.64 13.28 19.28
N ASP A 533 -2.88 13.29 18.79
CA ASP A 533 -3.29 13.99 17.58
C ASP A 533 -4.20 15.16 17.94
N PHE A 534 -3.88 16.31 17.37
CA PHE A 534 -4.70 17.53 17.40
C PHE A 534 -5.14 17.87 15.99
N LYS A 535 -6.42 18.21 15.82
CA LYS A 535 -6.94 18.70 14.54
C LYS A 535 -7.89 19.88 14.77
N LEU A 536 -7.65 20.96 14.04
CA LEU A 536 -8.56 22.10 13.93
C LEU A 536 -9.31 21.97 12.61
N ARG A 537 -10.60 21.67 12.72
CA ARG A 537 -11.51 21.52 11.56
C ARG A 537 -11.86 22.88 10.95
N SER A 538 -12.36 22.89 9.73
CA SER A 538 -12.73 24.10 8.97
C SER A 538 -13.78 24.96 9.68
N THR A 539 -14.64 24.37 10.49
CA THR A 539 -15.67 25.06 11.30
C THR A 539 -15.13 25.68 12.61
N GLY A 540 -13.86 25.44 12.93
CA GLY A 540 -13.25 25.87 14.20
C GLY A 540 -13.32 24.80 15.31
N ARG A 541 -14.00 23.67 15.09
CA ARG A 541 -14.04 22.55 16.05
C ARG A 541 -12.65 21.95 16.23
N LYS A 542 -12.30 21.65 17.48
CA LYS A 542 -11.03 21.04 17.87
C LYS A 542 -11.23 19.57 18.20
N LEU A 543 -10.37 18.74 17.63
CA LEU A 543 -10.31 17.31 17.90
C LEU A 543 -9.01 16.99 18.66
N HIS A 544 -9.12 16.14 19.67
CA HIS A 544 -8.00 15.66 20.48
C HIS A 544 -8.12 14.14 20.61
N VAL A 545 -7.12 13.39 20.15
CA VAL A 545 -7.15 11.93 20.20
C VAL A 545 -5.84 11.38 20.76
N LEU A 546 -5.95 10.35 21.61
CA LEU A 546 -4.82 9.56 22.11
C LEU A 546 -4.88 8.14 21.55
N SER A 547 -3.75 7.68 21.00
CA SER A 547 -3.58 6.36 20.39
C SER A 547 -2.43 5.59 21.06
N PRO A 548 -2.71 4.81 22.12
CA PRO A 548 -1.72 3.96 22.78
C PRO A 548 -1.50 2.65 22.02
N ARG A 549 -0.27 2.11 22.13
CA ARG A 549 0.12 0.77 21.72
C ARG A 549 1.07 0.16 22.73
N ILE A 550 0.93 -1.13 23.00
CA ILE A 550 1.87 -1.92 23.78
C ILE A 550 1.98 -3.32 23.21
N ALA A 551 3.20 -3.85 23.12
CA ALA A 551 3.47 -5.21 22.73
C ALA A 551 4.57 -5.83 23.60
N LEU A 552 4.32 -7.03 24.05
CA LEU A 552 5.30 -7.88 24.73
C LEU A 552 5.71 -9.00 23.75
N ILE A 553 6.99 -9.06 23.42
CA ILE A 553 7.56 -9.98 22.45
C ILE A 553 8.51 -10.90 23.16
N TYR A 554 8.36 -12.21 22.97
CA TYR A 554 9.30 -13.20 23.44
C TYR A 554 9.90 -13.92 22.23
N SER A 555 11.17 -13.62 21.94
CA SER A 555 11.90 -14.13 20.77
C SER A 555 12.91 -15.19 21.19
N ARG A 556 12.91 -16.29 20.45
CA ARG A 556 13.89 -17.38 20.53
C ARG A 556 14.56 -17.58 19.17
N PRO A 557 15.68 -18.27 19.07
CA PRO A 557 16.39 -18.45 17.80
C PRO A 557 15.56 -19.08 16.68
N LYS A 558 14.49 -19.82 17.00
CA LYS A 558 13.67 -20.55 16.04
C LYS A 558 12.23 -20.06 15.91
N TRP A 559 11.77 -19.24 16.86
CA TRP A 559 10.39 -18.75 16.88
C TRP A 559 10.25 -17.51 17.77
N SER A 560 9.19 -16.77 17.56
CA SER A 560 8.77 -15.69 18.44
C SER A 560 7.27 -15.78 18.75
N ALA A 561 6.89 -15.29 19.92
CA ALA A 561 5.50 -15.10 20.32
C ALA A 561 5.30 -13.65 20.75
N LYS A 562 4.15 -13.07 20.43
CA LYS A 562 3.85 -11.65 20.66
C LYS A 562 2.43 -11.52 21.22
N LEU A 563 2.28 -10.74 22.27
CA LEU A 563 0.97 -10.27 22.75
C LEU A 563 0.95 -8.76 22.58
N SER A 564 -0.03 -8.23 21.87
CA SER A 564 -0.13 -6.81 21.60
C SER A 564 -1.55 -6.27 21.82
N TYR A 565 -1.61 -5.02 22.27
CA TYR A 565 -2.78 -4.18 22.29
C TYR A 565 -2.49 -2.88 21.55
N SER A 566 -3.44 -2.44 20.74
CA SER A 566 -3.36 -1.14 20.07
C SER A 566 -4.74 -0.51 19.90
N LYS A 567 -4.78 0.81 20.02
CA LYS A 567 -5.94 1.64 19.73
C LYS A 567 -5.61 2.53 18.54
N ALA A 568 -6.50 2.56 17.55
CA ALA A 568 -6.43 3.47 16.42
C ALA A 568 -7.71 4.28 16.28
N PHE A 569 -7.63 5.32 15.44
CA PHE A 569 -8.78 6.12 15.06
C PHE A 569 -8.71 6.49 13.57
N VAL A 570 -9.86 6.86 13.01
CA VAL A 570 -9.96 7.61 11.77
C VAL A 570 -10.91 8.77 11.97
N ASP A 571 -10.48 9.98 11.63
CA ASP A 571 -11.36 11.13 11.65
C ASP A 571 -12.35 11.05 10.49
N ALA A 572 -13.59 11.49 10.72
CA ALA A 572 -14.60 11.58 9.67
C ALA A 572 -14.02 12.33 8.46
N PRO A 573 -14.11 11.79 7.23
CA PRO A 573 -13.63 12.46 6.02
C PRO A 573 -14.17 13.88 5.90
N TYR A 574 -13.38 14.79 5.34
CA TYR A 574 -13.83 16.15 5.07
C TYR A 574 -15.12 16.16 4.26
N PHE A 575 -15.20 15.25 3.28
CA PHE A 575 -16.38 15.07 2.44
C PHE A 575 -17.64 14.74 3.26
N TYR A 576 -17.59 13.83 4.23
CA TYR A 576 -18.73 13.46 5.07
C TYR A 576 -19.19 14.59 6.00
N ARG A 577 -18.29 15.51 6.32
CA ARG A 577 -18.59 16.63 7.24
C ARG A 577 -19.04 17.90 6.53
N ASN A 578 -18.64 18.11 5.29
CA ASN A 578 -18.83 19.36 4.57
C ASN A 578 -19.63 19.22 3.27
N ASN A 579 -20.20 18.03 3.01
CA ASN A 579 -21.08 17.80 1.88
C ASN A 579 -22.40 18.56 2.08
N THR A 580 -22.91 19.17 1.03
CA THR A 580 -24.17 19.97 1.05
C THR A 580 -25.25 19.39 0.13
N LEU A 581 -25.05 18.18 -0.40
CA LEU A 581 -26.09 17.46 -1.15
C LEU A 581 -27.20 17.00 -0.22
N ASP A 582 -28.46 17.19 -0.63
CA ASP A 582 -29.64 16.84 0.15
C ASP A 582 -29.73 15.34 0.52
N ILE A 583 -29.06 14.49 -0.22
CA ILE A 583 -29.05 13.03 -0.02
C ILE A 583 -28.02 12.58 1.04
N ASN A 584 -27.03 13.41 1.37
CA ASN A 584 -25.95 13.08 2.30
C ASN A 584 -25.42 14.32 3.00
N PHE A 585 -26.29 15.04 3.70
CA PHE A 585 -25.88 16.23 4.43
C PHE A 585 -24.65 15.96 5.30
N GLY A 586 -23.63 16.82 5.13
CA GLY A 586 -22.45 16.81 5.96
C GLY A 586 -22.74 17.22 7.39
N ASP A 587 -22.21 16.47 8.34
CA ASP A 587 -22.29 16.79 9.75
C ASP A 587 -20.87 16.98 10.34
N ASP A 588 -20.53 18.23 10.71
CA ASP A 588 -19.25 18.53 11.34
C ASP A 588 -19.17 18.03 12.78
N ASP A 589 -20.30 17.63 13.38
CA ASP A 589 -20.36 17.01 14.70
C ASP A 589 -19.94 15.55 14.72
N LEU A 590 -19.74 14.92 13.56
CA LEU A 590 -19.24 13.56 13.46
C LEU A 590 -17.94 13.40 14.29
N ALA A 591 -17.99 12.43 15.21
CA ALA A 591 -16.83 12.01 16.00
C ALA A 591 -15.92 11.09 15.18
N PRO A 592 -14.65 10.90 15.57
CA PRO A 592 -13.80 9.87 14.99
C PRO A 592 -14.34 8.46 15.25
N GLU A 593 -14.09 7.58 14.33
CA GLU A 593 -14.24 6.14 14.53
C GLU A 593 -13.01 5.59 15.26
N TYR A 594 -13.21 4.59 16.08
CA TYR A 594 -12.15 3.97 16.89
C TYR A 594 -12.09 2.47 16.67
N LEU A 595 -10.88 1.91 16.76
CA LEU A 595 -10.63 0.48 16.76
C LEU A 595 -9.66 0.12 17.88
N ASN A 596 -10.10 -0.77 18.78
CA ASN A 596 -9.27 -1.41 19.79
C ASN A 596 -9.01 -2.85 19.37
N SER A 597 -7.74 -3.30 19.37
CA SER A 597 -7.36 -4.65 18.95
C SER A 597 -6.41 -5.30 19.94
N TRP A 598 -6.74 -6.52 20.34
CA TRP A 598 -5.86 -7.44 21.04
C TRP A 598 -5.43 -8.54 20.08
N GLN A 599 -4.12 -8.84 20.04
CA GLN A 599 -3.58 -9.86 19.14
C GLN A 599 -2.55 -10.72 19.87
N LEU A 600 -2.61 -12.03 19.59
CA LEU A 600 -1.63 -13.03 20.01
C LEU A 600 -1.06 -13.68 18.77
N SER A 601 0.23 -13.50 18.53
CA SER A 601 0.89 -13.99 17.31
C SER A 601 2.02 -14.95 17.65
N PHE A 602 2.19 -15.96 16.80
CA PHE A 602 3.33 -16.87 16.77
C PHE A 602 3.97 -16.81 15.37
N TYR A 603 5.29 -16.76 15.32
CA TYR A 603 6.05 -16.69 14.06
C TYR A 603 7.29 -17.59 14.12
N SER A 604 7.61 -18.25 13.01
CA SER A 604 8.86 -18.99 12.79
C SER A 604 9.36 -18.77 11.36
N ASP A 605 10.65 -18.45 11.22
CA ASP A 605 11.31 -18.11 9.96
C ASP A 605 11.93 -19.32 9.21
N GLY A 606 11.40 -20.50 9.39
CA GLY A 606 11.92 -21.73 8.78
C GLY A 606 13.00 -22.43 9.57
N LYS A 607 13.31 -21.98 10.79
CA LYS A 607 14.30 -22.61 11.67
C LYS A 607 13.68 -23.63 12.63
N LEU A 608 12.38 -23.58 12.88
CA LEU A 608 11.66 -24.58 13.66
C LEU A 608 11.51 -25.88 12.84
N VAL A 609 11.04 -25.74 11.61
CA VAL A 609 11.02 -26.79 10.58
C VAL A 609 11.81 -26.23 9.39
N PRO A 610 12.93 -26.86 8.99
CA PRO A 610 13.79 -26.33 7.95
C PRO A 610 13.03 -25.98 6.65
N GLY A 611 13.17 -24.73 6.19
CA GLY A 611 12.54 -24.24 4.98
C GLY A 611 11.04 -23.86 5.10
N LEU A 612 10.39 -24.12 6.24
CA LEU A 612 8.98 -23.81 6.48
C LEU A 612 8.83 -22.56 7.35
N MET A 613 8.52 -21.42 6.75
CA MET A 613 8.04 -20.22 7.45
C MET A 613 6.59 -20.45 7.90
N MET A 614 6.27 -20.07 9.12
CA MET A 614 4.91 -20.19 9.68
C MET A 614 4.56 -18.95 10.48
N GLU A 615 3.31 -18.53 10.34
CA GLU A 615 2.70 -17.50 11.17
C GLU A 615 1.29 -17.96 11.58
N LEU A 616 0.96 -17.72 12.84
CA LEU A 616 -0.38 -17.90 13.39
C LEU A 616 -0.71 -16.67 14.21
N ASN A 617 -1.87 -16.05 13.96
CA ASN A 617 -2.32 -14.86 14.67
C ASN A 617 -3.79 -14.99 15.06
N GLY A 618 -4.08 -14.87 16.37
CA GLY A 618 -5.44 -14.72 16.88
C GLY A 618 -5.69 -13.24 17.18
N PHE A 619 -6.89 -12.74 16.86
CA PHE A 619 -7.25 -11.35 17.12
C PHE A 619 -8.66 -11.22 17.69
N VAL A 620 -8.86 -10.17 18.50
CA VAL A 620 -10.16 -9.64 18.91
C VAL A 620 -10.14 -8.16 18.66
N ASN A 621 -11.09 -7.67 17.87
CA ASN A 621 -11.25 -6.26 17.52
C ASN A 621 -12.56 -5.74 18.11
N LYS A 622 -12.53 -4.53 18.66
CA LYS A 622 -13.71 -3.77 19.02
C LYS A 622 -13.64 -2.41 18.34
N ALA A 623 -14.56 -2.18 17.43
CA ALA A 623 -14.71 -0.94 16.69
C ALA A 623 -15.95 -0.20 17.18
N ASP A 624 -15.81 1.08 17.41
CA ASP A 624 -16.85 1.94 17.99
C ASP A 624 -16.99 3.23 17.15
N ASN A 625 -18.17 3.85 17.20
CA ASN A 625 -18.49 5.12 16.53
C ASN A 625 -18.40 5.04 15.00
N PHE A 626 -18.70 3.90 14.39
CA PHE A 626 -18.74 3.82 12.94
C PHE A 626 -19.73 4.84 12.36
N ILE A 627 -19.30 5.48 11.29
CA ILE A 627 -20.13 6.43 10.54
C ILE A 627 -21.02 5.62 9.61
N ILE A 628 -22.31 5.75 9.80
CA ILE A 628 -23.35 5.10 9.01
C ILE A 628 -24.10 6.18 8.22
N GLN A 629 -24.28 5.91 6.93
CA GLN A 629 -25.13 6.72 6.07
C GLN A 629 -26.58 6.32 6.28
N SER A 630 -27.44 7.30 6.49
CA SER A 630 -28.88 7.15 6.59
C SER A 630 -29.59 8.14 5.66
N GLU A 631 -30.89 8.03 5.50
CA GLU A 631 -31.72 8.96 4.70
C GLU A 631 -31.62 10.42 5.18
N VAL A 632 -31.28 10.63 6.45
CA VAL A 632 -31.14 11.96 7.07
C VAL A 632 -29.69 12.45 7.15
N GLY A 633 -28.70 11.67 6.65
CA GLY A 633 -27.29 12.04 6.67
C GLY A 633 -26.37 11.03 7.37
N ASN A 634 -25.15 11.43 7.66
CA ASN A 634 -24.14 10.61 8.30
C ASN A 634 -24.22 10.70 9.82
N THR A 635 -24.17 9.57 10.53
CA THR A 635 -24.22 9.50 12.00
C THR A 635 -23.19 8.53 12.57
N ASN A 636 -22.67 8.80 13.79
CA ASN A 636 -21.84 7.87 14.52
C ASN A 636 -22.71 6.89 15.32
N ALA A 637 -23.24 5.87 14.70
CA ALA A 637 -24.19 4.95 15.31
C ALA A 637 -23.77 3.49 15.33
N GLY A 638 -22.67 3.12 14.64
CA GLY A 638 -22.26 1.73 14.46
C GLY A 638 -21.20 1.24 15.44
N SER A 639 -21.30 -0.01 15.85
CA SER A 639 -20.23 -0.74 16.54
C SER A 639 -20.11 -2.18 16.05
N LEU A 640 -18.90 -2.74 16.16
CA LEU A 640 -18.61 -4.13 15.78
C LEU A 640 -17.55 -4.69 16.72
N THR A 641 -17.86 -5.86 17.30
CA THR A 641 -16.85 -6.70 17.95
C THR A 641 -16.71 -8.00 17.16
N ASN A 642 -15.51 -8.27 16.65
CA ASN A 642 -15.20 -9.49 15.93
C ASN A 642 -13.92 -10.15 16.43
N ALA A 643 -13.82 -11.47 16.20
CA ALA A 643 -12.63 -12.24 16.50
C ALA A 643 -12.31 -13.19 15.34
N GLY A 644 -11.06 -13.60 15.26
CA GLY A 644 -10.62 -14.50 14.21
C GLY A 644 -9.24 -15.06 14.42
N VAL A 645 -8.89 -15.97 13.52
CA VAL A 645 -7.58 -16.59 13.42
C VAL A 645 -7.07 -16.46 11.99
N GLU A 646 -5.85 -16.01 11.87
CA GLU A 646 -5.10 -15.92 10.63
C GLU A 646 -3.92 -16.86 10.68
N ALA A 647 -3.70 -17.62 9.62
CA ALA A 647 -2.52 -18.47 9.45
C ALA A 647 -1.85 -18.15 8.12
N ALA A 648 -0.54 -18.14 8.08
CA ALA A 648 0.25 -18.06 6.86
C ALA A 648 1.42 -19.04 6.93
N ALA A 649 1.76 -19.64 5.80
CA ALA A 649 2.88 -20.54 5.68
C ALA A 649 3.56 -20.38 4.31
N GLY A 650 4.89 -20.46 4.31
CA GLY A 650 5.71 -20.46 3.09
C GLY A 650 6.73 -21.57 3.16
N TYR A 651 6.83 -22.37 2.11
CA TYR A 651 7.82 -23.43 1.99
C TYR A 651 8.57 -23.35 0.68
N ALA A 652 9.88 -23.38 0.75
CA ALA A 652 10.74 -23.37 -0.41
C ALA A 652 11.73 -24.54 -0.35
N ILE A 653 11.75 -25.36 -1.39
CA ILE A 653 12.69 -26.47 -1.55
C ILE A 653 13.14 -26.59 -3.00
N SER A 654 14.46 -26.43 -3.24
CA SER A 654 15.05 -26.52 -4.57
C SER A 654 14.28 -25.60 -5.58
N ARG A 655 13.60 -26.20 -6.56
CA ARG A 655 12.86 -25.52 -7.63
C ARG A 655 11.39 -25.28 -7.31
N PHE A 656 10.93 -25.67 -6.14
CA PHE A 656 9.52 -25.60 -5.76
C PHE A 656 9.34 -24.62 -4.59
N LYS A 657 8.39 -23.71 -4.75
CA LYS A 657 7.97 -22.76 -3.70
C LYS A 657 6.46 -22.81 -3.57
N VAL A 658 5.99 -22.81 -2.33
CA VAL A 658 4.55 -22.72 -2.01
C VAL A 658 4.35 -21.71 -0.90
N ASP A 659 3.37 -20.82 -1.07
CA ASP A 659 2.90 -19.91 -0.03
C ASP A 659 1.38 -20.05 0.09
N GLY A 660 0.90 -20.07 1.30
CA GLY A 660 -0.53 -20.11 1.57
C GLY A 660 -0.90 -19.26 2.78
N ASN A 661 -2.12 -18.76 2.77
CA ASN A 661 -2.71 -18.11 3.93
C ASN A 661 -4.19 -18.49 4.07
N LEU A 662 -4.67 -18.37 5.30
CA LEU A 662 -6.03 -18.66 5.66
C LEU A 662 -6.49 -17.66 6.72
N THR A 663 -7.72 -17.21 6.62
CA THR A 663 -8.39 -16.40 7.63
C THR A 663 -9.75 -17.00 7.94
N TRP A 664 -9.99 -17.21 9.22
CA TRP A 664 -11.33 -17.50 9.75
C TRP A 664 -11.69 -16.40 10.74
N GLN A 665 -12.91 -15.85 10.61
CA GLN A 665 -13.39 -14.75 11.45
C GLN A 665 -14.87 -14.87 11.73
N ARG A 666 -15.30 -14.26 12.83
CA ARG A 666 -16.69 -14.26 13.26
C ARG A 666 -17.04 -12.99 14.03
N VAL A 667 -18.24 -12.50 13.84
CA VAL A 667 -18.84 -11.42 14.64
C VAL A 667 -19.26 -11.97 15.99
N LEU A 668 -18.88 -11.28 17.06
CA LEU A 668 -19.27 -11.60 18.44
C LEU A 668 -20.42 -10.71 18.92
N ASP A 669 -20.37 -9.41 18.53
CA ASP A 669 -21.35 -8.40 18.93
C ASP A 669 -21.36 -7.25 17.91
N TYR A 670 -22.51 -6.62 17.70
CA TYR A 670 -22.64 -5.47 16.80
C TYR A 670 -23.86 -4.61 17.11
N GLU A 671 -23.79 -3.36 16.72
CA GLU A 671 -24.91 -2.41 16.71
C GLU A 671 -24.85 -1.59 15.44
N ASN A 672 -25.97 -1.52 14.69
CA ASN A 672 -26.10 -0.73 13.48
C ASN A 672 -24.91 -0.86 12.48
N TYR A 673 -24.26 -2.00 12.40
CA TYR A 673 -23.20 -2.28 11.44
C TYR A 673 -23.72 -3.27 10.38
N LEU A 674 -23.10 -3.28 9.21
CA LEU A 674 -23.43 -4.17 8.08
C LEU A 674 -23.23 -5.63 8.42
N THR A 675 -24.09 -6.18 9.30
CA THR A 675 -23.95 -7.53 9.86
C THR A 675 -25.28 -8.27 9.90
N ILE A 676 -25.19 -9.58 9.75
CA ILE A 676 -26.32 -10.50 9.95
C ILE A 676 -25.86 -11.71 10.75
N GLY A 677 -26.49 -11.95 11.89
CA GLY A 677 -26.12 -13.05 12.79
C GLY A 677 -24.66 -12.91 13.27
N HIS A 678 -23.78 -13.77 12.78
CA HIS A 678 -22.36 -13.77 13.17
C HIS A 678 -21.42 -13.40 12.02
N SER A 679 -21.94 -12.91 10.90
CA SER A 679 -21.19 -12.58 9.69
C SER A 679 -21.35 -11.10 9.34
N VAL A 680 -20.29 -10.51 8.79
CA VAL A 680 -20.35 -9.17 8.16
C VAL A 680 -20.81 -9.36 6.72
N TYR A 681 -21.74 -8.50 6.24
CA TYR A 681 -22.15 -8.54 4.85
C TYR A 681 -20.95 -8.40 3.91
N ASN A 682 -20.96 -9.15 2.81
CA ASN A 682 -19.96 -9.16 1.75
C ASN A 682 -18.56 -9.68 2.15
N VAL A 683 -18.39 -10.12 3.40
CA VAL A 683 -17.14 -10.65 3.93
C VAL A 683 -17.30 -12.14 4.23
N PRO A 684 -16.41 -13.01 3.74
CA PRO A 684 -16.48 -14.45 4.06
C PRO A 684 -16.05 -14.73 5.49
N ASP A 685 -16.68 -15.69 6.12
CA ASP A 685 -16.21 -16.22 7.42
C ASP A 685 -14.88 -16.96 7.27
N LEU A 686 -14.65 -17.59 6.11
CA LEU A 686 -13.42 -18.31 5.78
C LEU A 686 -12.94 -17.96 4.40
N GLN A 687 -11.67 -17.55 4.30
CA GLN A 687 -10.97 -17.30 3.04
C GLN A 687 -9.58 -17.93 3.10
N ALA A 688 -9.15 -18.51 1.99
CA ALA A 688 -7.81 -19.10 1.86
C ALA A 688 -7.21 -18.80 0.49
N ASN A 689 -5.89 -18.61 0.47
CA ASN A 689 -5.09 -18.47 -0.74
C ASN A 689 -3.97 -19.51 -0.74
N LEU A 690 -3.62 -20.00 -1.91
CA LEU A 690 -2.50 -20.88 -2.14
C LEU A 690 -1.79 -20.48 -3.43
N THR A 691 -0.49 -20.22 -3.37
CA THR A 691 0.35 -19.91 -4.54
C THR A 691 1.46 -20.94 -4.61
N ALA A 692 1.63 -21.58 -5.75
CA ALA A 692 2.69 -22.55 -6.02
C ALA A 692 3.51 -22.14 -7.23
N THR A 693 4.82 -22.29 -7.16
CA THR A 693 5.76 -22.03 -8.26
C THR A 693 6.67 -23.21 -8.45
N TYR A 694 6.86 -23.64 -9.68
CA TYR A 694 7.83 -24.65 -10.06
C TYR A 694 8.74 -24.16 -11.18
N GLU A 695 10.05 -24.19 -10.95
CA GLU A 695 11.04 -23.88 -11.97
C GLU A 695 11.42 -25.14 -12.73
N ILE A 696 10.89 -25.28 -13.96
CA ILE A 696 11.07 -26.47 -14.82
C ILE A 696 12.55 -26.60 -15.22
N ILE A 697 13.08 -25.53 -15.77
CA ILE A 697 14.50 -25.33 -16.10
C ILE A 697 14.89 -23.93 -15.67
N SER A 698 16.19 -23.64 -15.61
CA SER A 698 16.68 -22.32 -15.25
C SER A 698 15.98 -21.22 -16.07
N GLY A 699 15.31 -20.29 -15.38
CA GLY A 699 14.57 -19.18 -15.97
C GLY A 699 13.15 -19.50 -16.44
N LEU A 700 12.74 -20.77 -16.61
CA LEU A 700 11.37 -21.14 -16.99
C LEU A 700 10.57 -21.55 -15.74
N LYS A 701 9.59 -20.72 -15.38
CA LYS A 701 8.75 -20.94 -14.21
C LYS A 701 7.29 -21.09 -14.59
N VAL A 702 6.61 -21.99 -13.91
CA VAL A 702 5.15 -22.12 -13.94
C VAL A 702 4.63 -21.75 -12.55
N ASN A 703 3.60 -20.91 -12.53
CA ASN A 703 2.98 -20.42 -11.32
C ASN A 703 1.49 -20.78 -11.32
N ALA A 704 0.97 -21.16 -10.18
CA ALA A 704 -0.46 -21.38 -9.97
C ALA A 704 -0.91 -20.65 -8.72
N HIS A 705 -2.05 -19.99 -8.78
CA HIS A 705 -2.70 -19.37 -7.63
C HIS A 705 -4.14 -19.86 -7.52
N ALA A 706 -4.59 -20.10 -6.29
CA ALA A 706 -5.94 -20.51 -5.98
C ALA A 706 -6.48 -19.67 -4.83
N LEU A 707 -7.62 -19.03 -5.04
CA LEU A 707 -8.39 -18.32 -4.03
C LEU A 707 -9.64 -19.14 -3.71
N PHE A 708 -9.84 -19.47 -2.44
CA PHE A 708 -11.07 -20.03 -1.90
C PHE A 708 -11.78 -19.01 -1.03
N VAL A 709 -13.10 -18.84 -1.24
CA VAL A 709 -13.98 -17.97 -0.47
C VAL A 709 -15.21 -18.76 -0.06
N SER A 710 -15.51 -18.81 1.24
CA SER A 710 -16.73 -19.47 1.76
C SER A 710 -17.98 -18.73 1.33
N LYS A 711 -19.15 -19.28 1.66
CA LYS A 711 -20.42 -18.58 1.51
C LYS A 711 -20.35 -17.21 2.17
N GLN A 712 -20.98 -16.22 1.55
CA GLN A 712 -21.06 -14.84 2.05
C GLN A 712 -22.53 -14.45 2.14
N LYS A 713 -22.83 -13.62 3.14
CA LYS A 713 -24.09 -12.88 3.17
C LYS A 713 -23.88 -11.58 2.41
N SER A 714 -24.88 -11.16 1.65
CA SER A 714 -24.90 -9.87 0.98
C SER A 714 -26.27 -9.22 1.16
N ILE A 715 -26.33 -7.94 0.92
CA ILE A 715 -27.56 -7.18 1.02
C ILE A 715 -27.96 -6.67 -0.37
N TYR A 716 -29.25 -6.58 -0.60
CA TYR A 716 -29.83 -5.95 -1.76
C TYR A 716 -30.79 -4.86 -1.30
N VAL A 717 -30.53 -3.64 -1.73
CA VAL A 717 -31.36 -2.47 -1.38
C VAL A 717 -31.89 -1.85 -2.66
N LEU A 718 -33.19 -1.85 -2.83
CA LEU A 718 -33.88 -1.13 -3.90
C LEU A 718 -34.54 0.15 -3.36
N PRO A 719 -34.50 1.25 -4.11
CA PRO A 719 -35.28 2.43 -3.74
C PRO A 719 -36.78 2.10 -3.55
N GLY A 720 -37.29 2.34 -2.34
CA GLY A 720 -38.69 2.10 -1.98
C GLY A 720 -39.08 0.64 -1.71
N ALA A 721 -38.14 -0.29 -1.67
CA ALA A 721 -38.36 -1.68 -1.29
C ALA A 721 -37.65 -2.05 0.03
N PRO A 722 -38.13 -3.06 0.78
CA PRO A 722 -37.41 -3.57 1.94
C PRO A 722 -36.04 -4.11 1.53
N GLU A 723 -35.06 -3.95 2.42
CA GLU A 723 -33.76 -4.61 2.28
C GLU A 723 -33.94 -6.14 2.24
N MET A 724 -33.19 -6.80 1.35
CA MET A 724 -33.24 -8.25 1.20
C MET A 724 -31.85 -8.87 1.41
N ASP A 725 -31.81 -9.89 2.29
CA ASP A 725 -30.62 -10.70 2.46
C ASP A 725 -30.44 -11.68 1.30
N ILE A 726 -29.20 -11.78 0.81
CA ILE A 726 -28.82 -12.66 -0.28
C ILE A 726 -27.65 -13.55 0.16
N ASP A 727 -27.76 -14.84 -0.13
CA ASP A 727 -26.68 -15.80 0.06
C ASP A 727 -25.84 -15.93 -1.20
N LEU A 728 -24.56 -15.52 -1.14
CA LEU A 728 -23.62 -15.75 -2.20
C LEU A 728 -22.91 -17.11 -1.99
N PRO A 729 -22.84 -17.98 -3.00
CA PRO A 729 -22.26 -19.31 -2.87
C PRO A 729 -20.73 -19.25 -2.63
N ALA A 730 -20.22 -20.31 -1.99
CA ALA A 730 -18.77 -20.50 -1.91
C ALA A 730 -18.18 -20.67 -3.29
N ARG A 731 -16.94 -20.20 -3.47
CA ARG A 731 -16.25 -20.24 -4.77
C ARG A 731 -14.76 -20.52 -4.64
N ALA A 732 -14.20 -21.07 -5.70
CA ALA A 732 -12.76 -21.21 -5.90
C ALA A 732 -12.40 -20.61 -7.25
N ILE A 733 -11.39 -19.75 -7.27
CA ILE A 733 -10.86 -19.09 -8.47
C ILE A 733 -9.42 -19.53 -8.64
N PHE A 734 -9.06 -19.90 -9.86
CA PHE A 734 -7.73 -20.41 -10.21
C PHE A 734 -7.08 -19.54 -11.27
N ASP A 735 -5.82 -19.19 -11.05
CA ASP A 735 -4.98 -18.45 -11.98
C ASP A 735 -3.73 -19.27 -12.32
N LEU A 736 -3.25 -19.14 -13.56
CA LEU A 736 -2.02 -19.77 -14.03
C LEU A 736 -1.11 -18.74 -14.69
N GLY A 737 0.20 -18.87 -14.45
CA GLY A 737 1.22 -18.05 -15.07
C GLY A 737 2.38 -18.89 -15.59
N VAL A 738 2.97 -18.49 -16.70
CA VAL A 738 4.23 -19.02 -17.22
C VAL A 738 5.15 -17.85 -17.50
N SER A 739 6.39 -17.92 -17.04
CA SER A 739 7.41 -16.92 -17.34
C SER A 739 8.71 -17.58 -17.75
N TYR A 740 9.40 -16.98 -18.71
CA TYR A 740 10.70 -17.42 -19.18
C TYR A 740 11.65 -16.24 -19.25
N ALA A 741 12.67 -16.28 -18.40
CA ALA A 741 13.72 -15.29 -18.37
C ALA A 741 14.99 -15.87 -18.98
N VAL A 742 15.49 -15.24 -20.04
CA VAL A 742 16.73 -15.62 -20.73
C VAL A 742 17.55 -14.37 -21.06
N TRP A 743 18.78 -14.33 -20.58
CA TRP A 743 19.68 -13.19 -20.71
C TRP A 743 19.04 -11.89 -20.17
N LYS A 744 18.75 -10.92 -21.00
CA LYS A 744 18.13 -9.62 -20.66
C LYS A 744 16.64 -9.53 -21.00
N VAL A 745 16.03 -10.64 -21.39
CA VAL A 745 14.64 -10.69 -21.85
C VAL A 745 13.84 -11.59 -20.92
N GLU A 746 12.65 -11.14 -20.52
CA GLU A 746 11.66 -11.93 -19.83
C GLU A 746 10.36 -11.92 -20.63
N LEU A 747 9.83 -13.11 -20.91
CA LEU A 747 8.52 -13.34 -21.53
C LEU A 747 7.59 -13.90 -20.48
N GLY A 748 6.35 -13.47 -20.45
CA GLY A 748 5.36 -14.02 -19.53
C GLY A 748 3.95 -14.03 -20.11
N LEU A 749 3.16 -14.97 -19.64
CA LEU A 749 1.72 -15.09 -19.91
C LEU A 749 1.02 -15.47 -18.63
N ASN A 750 0.02 -14.67 -18.25
CA ASN A 750 -0.85 -14.95 -17.11
C ASN A 750 -2.30 -15.11 -17.59
N VAL A 751 -2.98 -16.10 -17.01
CA VAL A 751 -4.39 -16.41 -17.24
C VAL A 751 -5.09 -16.33 -15.88
N TYR A 752 -5.91 -15.33 -15.70
CA TYR A 752 -6.71 -15.13 -14.48
C TYR A 752 -8.09 -15.77 -14.66
N ASN A 753 -8.61 -16.37 -13.59
CA ASN A 753 -9.86 -17.12 -13.61
C ASN A 753 -9.88 -18.14 -14.78
N ILE A 754 -8.92 -19.07 -14.79
CA ILE A 754 -8.72 -20.01 -15.92
C ILE A 754 -9.96 -20.85 -16.20
N ALA A 755 -10.74 -21.19 -15.16
CA ALA A 755 -11.98 -21.94 -15.30
C ALA A 755 -13.14 -21.09 -15.89
N ASN A 756 -12.94 -19.79 -16.06
CA ASN A 756 -13.97 -18.81 -16.45
C ASN A 756 -15.21 -18.88 -15.53
N THR A 757 -14.97 -19.07 -14.25
CA THR A 757 -16.03 -19.15 -13.23
C THR A 757 -16.79 -17.82 -13.18
N THR A 758 -18.11 -17.90 -13.36
CA THR A 758 -19.00 -16.75 -13.16
C THR A 758 -19.33 -16.63 -11.69
N TYR A 759 -19.09 -15.45 -11.12
CA TYR A 759 -19.40 -15.18 -9.73
C TYR A 759 -19.69 -13.70 -9.51
N VAL A 760 -20.32 -13.41 -8.39
CA VAL A 760 -20.62 -12.05 -7.92
C VAL A 760 -19.93 -11.80 -6.59
N GLN A 761 -19.66 -10.52 -6.31
CA GLN A 761 -19.12 -10.03 -5.05
C GLN A 761 -19.96 -8.85 -4.59
N GLY A 762 -20.38 -8.87 -3.35
CA GLY A 762 -21.05 -7.74 -2.73
C GLY A 762 -20.03 -6.70 -2.21
N GLY A 763 -20.54 -5.53 -1.83
CA GLY A 763 -19.69 -4.45 -1.36
C GLY A 763 -20.44 -3.22 -0.91
N SER A 764 -19.93 -2.05 -1.28
CA SER A 764 -20.52 -0.74 -0.96
C SER A 764 -21.72 -0.39 -1.84
N SER A 765 -22.03 -1.20 -2.83
CA SER A 765 -23.21 -1.01 -3.68
C SER A 765 -24.41 -1.71 -3.10
N VAL A 766 -25.58 -1.25 -3.52
CA VAL A 766 -26.89 -1.75 -3.11
C VAL A 766 -27.20 -3.18 -3.60
N ALA A 767 -26.35 -3.74 -4.44
CA ALA A 767 -26.47 -5.11 -4.95
C ALA A 767 -25.11 -5.76 -5.19
N PRO A 768 -25.00 -7.10 -5.12
CA PRO A 768 -23.81 -7.82 -5.53
C PRO A 768 -23.49 -7.61 -7.01
N MET A 769 -22.22 -7.42 -7.31
CA MET A 769 -21.71 -7.13 -8.64
C MET A 769 -21.06 -8.34 -9.28
N ARG A 770 -21.37 -8.60 -10.55
CA ARG A 770 -20.65 -9.58 -11.35
C ARG A 770 -19.18 -9.22 -11.46
N GLN A 771 -18.34 -10.23 -11.27
CA GLN A 771 -16.90 -10.09 -11.37
C GLN A 771 -16.39 -10.56 -12.73
N ALA A 772 -15.15 -10.17 -13.05
CA ALA A 772 -14.52 -10.49 -14.32
C ALA A 772 -14.42 -12.01 -14.55
N GLY A 773 -14.68 -12.44 -15.78
CA GLY A 773 -14.44 -13.80 -16.24
C GLY A 773 -12.95 -14.05 -16.49
N ARG A 774 -12.62 -14.86 -17.51
CA ARG A 774 -11.23 -15.18 -17.84
C ARG A 774 -10.51 -14.00 -18.51
N TRP A 775 -9.43 -13.54 -17.87
CA TRP A 775 -8.54 -12.52 -18.41
C TRP A 775 -7.18 -13.11 -18.77
N LEU A 776 -6.59 -12.62 -19.86
CA LEU A 776 -5.28 -13.00 -20.37
C LEU A 776 -4.41 -11.76 -20.40
N LEU A 777 -3.16 -11.88 -19.96
CA LEU A 777 -2.16 -10.81 -20.06
C LEU A 777 -0.79 -11.39 -20.37
N GLY A 778 -0.28 -11.11 -21.57
CA GLY A 778 1.08 -11.43 -21.96
C GLY A 778 1.99 -10.22 -21.81
N HIS A 779 3.28 -10.45 -21.53
CA HIS A 779 4.27 -9.37 -21.45
C HIS A 779 5.63 -9.75 -22.01
N VAL A 780 6.35 -8.74 -22.45
CA VAL A 780 7.77 -8.80 -22.80
C VAL A 780 8.49 -7.72 -21.99
N CYS A 781 9.55 -8.10 -21.31
CA CYS A 781 10.37 -7.18 -20.51
C CYS A 781 11.83 -7.28 -20.96
N PHE A 782 12.45 -6.12 -21.17
CA PHE A 782 13.87 -5.97 -21.48
C PHE A 782 14.57 -5.26 -20.33
N LYS A 783 15.75 -5.77 -19.93
CA LYS A 783 16.63 -5.19 -18.92
C LYS A 783 18.00 -4.93 -19.54
N PHE A 784 18.49 -3.68 -19.41
CA PHE A 784 19.73 -3.24 -20.07
C PHE A 784 20.80 -2.85 -19.05
#